data_c7715dbdcf9bbd83d5db1631d3bc10d9
#
_entry.id   c7715dbdcf9bbd83d5db1631d3bc10d9
#
_cell.length_a   1.000
_cell.length_b   1.000
_cell.length_c   1.000
_cell.angle_alpha   90.00
_cell.angle_beta   90.00
_cell.angle_gamma   90.00
#
_symmetry.space_group_name_H-M   'P 1'
#
loop_
_entity.id
_entity.type
_entity.pdbx_description
1 polymer ?
#
loop_
_entity_poly.entity_id
_entity_poly.type
_entity_poly.pdbx_seq_one_letter_code
_entity_poly.pdbx_strand_id
1 'polypeptide(L)'
;MTFKKGPGLSNTTGHGATAFAALAALVIGAGFGAQAQAQNSATAAAADTGGLEEIVVTATRRSEELSKVPISVMAMSQDDMDVRGIKDFQDIARFTPGVSIDNSGTNAISIRGISSSGGAGTTGIYLDDTPIQMRAVGFNPDDTLPKTFDLDRVEVLRGPQGTLFGAGSEGGTVRYILTPASVTGESTYIRAEASETQYGSPSYELGVAHGMTLIDGVLGIRASAWGRYDGGWINRVDPSTGLVTEQDANYADSQNFRIAALWKPTSNLSFSPSIIYQKNQKHDEDDYWPAYSNPSAGQFNNATPERMPVPDRYWIPALKIDYNLQNSEIISNSSFYQRRELTAYQGTVYDLAYYESLGWAGNPNTGGLDCANGSAPPCSWYPLIDSTGIHMPPGFADYATPNVITNHQSTWTQEVRWQSTNDTSKWRWTGGVFWQLSKEGSIEQLNDPQINQLFNYLYGEDGYAIYGGNWYNCPTYANPYGVAPSSYIPACNIYYNANSTTDRQIAGYGEIAYAFTDTLRLTLGDRVARTSFSLQHFSNGFENYGPCPGEGCPGVSGLASQSETPNTPKVNLSYQMDNRNLFYATYAKGFRPGGGNATLPSYCDANLNQAGFPSSPNTYNADSTQSYEIGSKNSFSSNFKIATSIYYIKWSNIQQNVYIGGACGLQFTDNLGTAVAKGFDLQAELALGHFKFDIATGYTDARYTAGSFGPCEYNATLCGDPAGTQFLPLSAKGDAISGEAAIEYSPGLNPPWTASLGSEFDFKMNNHPSYVRLDVEFEARNNWLSVLQDPRTSQFNPYEGSLTVSNTYTLPSTFFATLRAGVTVNAWEVSAWIDNLLDSHTVTNYQLSQPDSYAPNPPADQQNSYTFRPRTFGLTATFKM
;
A
#
# COMPACT_ATOMS: atom_id res chain seq x y z
N MET A 1 15.81 -17.72 53.68
CA MET A 1 14.73 -16.90 53.14
C MET A 1 15.28 -15.52 52.89
N THR A 2 15.75 -15.27 51.70
CA THR A 2 16.27 -13.96 51.31
C THR A 2 15.96 -13.78 49.82
N PHE A 3 15.02 -12.90 49.53
CA PHE A 3 14.66 -12.51 48.20
C PHE A 3 15.81 -11.74 47.51
N LYS A 4 16.33 -12.24 46.41
CA LYS A 4 17.19 -11.49 45.50
C LYS A 4 16.32 -10.61 44.55
N LYS A 5 16.56 -9.31 44.60
CA LYS A 5 16.05 -8.34 43.63
C LYS A 5 16.71 -8.59 42.28
N GLY A 6 15.92 -8.74 41.22
CA GLY A 6 16.34 -8.73 39.81
C GLY A 6 16.68 -7.30 39.35
N PRO A 7 17.44 -7.14 38.27
CA PRO A 7 17.86 -5.84 37.77
C PRO A 7 16.70 -5.07 37.10
N GLY A 8 16.70 -3.77 37.32
CA GLY A 8 15.61 -2.87 37.01
C GLY A 8 15.40 -2.68 35.48
N LEU A 9 14.12 -2.66 35.11
CA LEU A 9 13.62 -2.17 33.86
C LEU A 9 13.97 -0.68 33.70
N SER A 10 14.70 -0.35 32.65
CA SER A 10 14.96 1.04 32.27
C SER A 10 13.69 1.63 31.63
N ASN A 11 13.10 2.61 32.29
CA ASN A 11 12.01 3.44 31.79
C ASN A 11 12.45 4.25 30.56
N THR A 12 12.10 3.81 29.37
CA THR A 12 12.19 4.62 28.13
C THR A 12 10.84 5.09 27.58
N THR A 13 9.73 4.82 28.26
CA THR A 13 8.37 5.17 27.80
C THR A 13 7.90 6.59 28.17
N GLY A 14 8.74 7.41 28.84
CA GLY A 14 8.33 8.71 29.38
C GLY A 14 8.37 9.92 28.43
N HIS A 15 9.09 9.85 27.30
CA HIS A 15 9.38 11.07 26.52
C HIS A 15 8.33 11.40 25.45
N GLY A 16 7.61 10.40 24.90
CA GLY A 16 6.55 10.64 23.93
C GLY A 16 5.27 11.22 24.54
N ALA A 17 4.85 10.68 25.68
CA ALA A 17 3.63 11.09 26.36
C ALA A 17 3.73 12.50 26.98
N THR A 18 4.92 12.91 27.45
CA THR A 18 5.16 14.26 27.97
C THR A 18 5.20 15.34 26.90
N ALA A 19 5.74 15.07 25.72
CA ALA A 19 5.69 16.00 24.58
C ALA A 19 4.27 16.17 24.04
N PHE A 20 3.48 15.10 24.03
CA PHE A 20 2.08 15.10 23.59
C PHE A 20 1.18 15.90 24.55
N ALA A 21 1.36 15.72 25.86
CA ALA A 21 0.62 16.47 26.87
C ALA A 21 0.99 17.96 26.86
N ALA A 22 2.24 18.32 26.57
CA ALA A 22 2.69 19.70 26.50
C ALA A 22 2.15 20.43 25.25
N LEU A 23 2.05 19.77 24.08
CA LEU A 23 1.49 20.35 22.86
C LEU A 23 -0.04 20.47 22.92
N ALA A 24 -0.73 19.46 23.46
CA ALA A 24 -2.17 19.50 23.71
C ALA A 24 -2.50 20.62 24.72
N ALA A 25 -1.68 20.83 25.75
CA ALA A 25 -1.84 21.92 26.69
C ALA A 25 -1.59 23.29 26.06
N LEU A 26 -0.71 23.43 25.07
CA LEU A 26 -0.46 24.69 24.35
C LEU A 26 -1.63 25.08 23.45
N VAL A 27 -2.25 24.10 22.77
CA VAL A 27 -3.43 24.32 21.91
C VAL A 27 -4.67 24.58 22.75
N ILE A 28 -4.82 23.88 23.88
CA ILE A 28 -5.95 24.12 24.84
C ILE A 28 -5.74 25.42 25.62
N GLY A 29 -4.49 25.74 26.00
CA GLY A 29 -4.19 26.96 26.79
C GLY A 29 -4.37 28.28 26.03
N ALA A 30 -4.23 28.26 24.70
CA ALA A 30 -4.47 29.45 23.87
C ALA A 30 -5.98 29.71 23.59
N GLY A 31 -6.85 28.71 23.75
CA GLY A 31 -8.28 28.81 23.46
C GLY A 31 -9.18 29.17 24.63
N PHE A 32 -8.75 29.03 25.89
CA PHE A 32 -9.58 29.20 27.07
C PHE A 32 -9.48 30.58 27.75
N GLY A 33 -8.76 31.55 27.15
CA GLY A 33 -8.61 32.89 27.71
C GLY A 33 -9.70 33.92 27.32
N ALA A 34 -10.63 33.61 26.42
CA ALA A 34 -11.71 34.46 26.01
C ALA A 34 -13.02 34.06 26.72
N GLN A 35 -13.51 34.90 27.61
CA GLN A 35 -14.85 34.76 28.19
C GLN A 35 -15.87 34.75 27.04
N ALA A 36 -16.50 33.60 26.81
CA ALA A 36 -17.62 33.48 25.89
C ALA A 36 -18.81 34.28 26.41
N GLN A 37 -19.01 35.48 25.92
CA GLN A 37 -20.35 36.07 25.88
C GLN A 37 -21.13 35.32 24.80
N ALA A 38 -22.02 34.43 25.26
CA ALA A 38 -22.96 33.75 24.38
C ALA A 38 -23.88 34.79 23.74
N GLN A 39 -23.57 35.25 22.55
CA GLN A 39 -24.54 35.85 21.67
C GLN A 39 -25.28 34.69 20.98
N ASN A 40 -26.54 34.52 21.35
CA ASN A 40 -27.51 33.67 20.68
C ASN A 40 -27.62 34.05 19.20
N SER A 41 -26.77 33.53 18.37
CA SER A 41 -27.08 33.36 16.96
C SER A 41 -27.80 32.02 16.85
N ALA A 42 -29.13 32.07 16.93
CA ALA A 42 -29.98 30.97 16.54
C ALA A 42 -29.66 30.65 15.05
N THR A 43 -28.71 29.82 14.81
CA THR A 43 -28.67 29.04 13.57
C THR A 43 -29.95 28.22 13.62
N ALA A 44 -30.90 28.57 12.75
CA ALA A 44 -32.12 27.81 12.57
C ALA A 44 -31.68 26.36 12.38
N ALA A 45 -32.05 25.50 13.32
CA ALA A 45 -32.05 24.09 13.12
C ALA A 45 -32.82 23.87 11.81
N ALA A 46 -32.14 23.53 10.76
CA ALA A 46 -32.76 23.03 9.54
C ALA A 46 -33.68 21.93 10.04
N ALA A 47 -34.95 22.08 9.79
CA ALA A 47 -35.92 21.05 10.09
C ALA A 47 -35.39 19.77 9.46
N ASP A 48 -35.25 18.72 10.26
CA ASP A 48 -34.88 17.39 9.86
C ASP A 48 -35.84 16.94 8.72
N THR A 49 -35.41 17.18 7.50
CA THR A 49 -36.16 16.83 6.28
C THR A 49 -35.82 15.40 5.85
N GLY A 50 -35.21 14.56 6.70
CA GLY A 50 -35.01 13.13 6.45
C GLY A 50 -34.35 12.78 5.10
N GLY A 51 -33.70 13.72 4.45
CA GLY A 51 -33.07 13.55 3.14
C GLY A 51 -31.58 13.15 3.30
N LEU A 52 -31.10 12.34 2.34
CA LEU A 52 -29.69 11.96 2.25
C LEU A 52 -28.84 13.19 1.90
N GLU A 53 -27.73 13.39 2.61
CA GLU A 53 -26.79 14.49 2.37
C GLU A 53 -26.12 14.37 0.99
N GLU A 54 -25.85 15.50 0.36
CA GLU A 54 -25.15 15.55 -0.94
C GLU A 54 -23.70 15.98 -0.72
N ILE A 55 -22.77 15.07 -1.03
CA ILE A 55 -21.32 15.32 -0.89
C ILE A 55 -20.83 16.08 -2.12
N VAL A 56 -20.05 17.16 -1.89
CA VAL A 56 -19.33 17.87 -2.95
C VAL A 56 -17.94 17.28 -3.10
N VAL A 57 -17.55 16.96 -4.34
CA VAL A 57 -16.26 16.34 -4.67
C VAL A 57 -15.45 17.20 -5.63
N THR A 58 -14.15 16.93 -5.70
CA THR A 58 -13.21 17.59 -6.63
C THR A 58 -12.54 16.60 -7.60
N ALA A 59 -13.23 15.50 -7.85
CA ALA A 59 -12.77 14.41 -8.72
C ALA A 59 -12.45 14.84 -10.18
N THR A 60 -13.13 15.88 -10.67
CA THR A 60 -12.88 16.48 -11.99
C THR A 60 -11.97 17.73 -11.94
N ARG A 61 -11.23 17.93 -10.84
CA ARG A 61 -10.49 19.16 -10.54
C ARG A 61 -11.37 20.40 -10.39
N ARG A 62 -12.69 20.21 -10.27
CA ARG A 62 -13.73 21.22 -10.02
C ARG A 62 -14.58 20.77 -8.85
N SER A 63 -15.10 21.74 -8.11
CA SER A 63 -16.05 21.46 -7.02
C SER A 63 -17.43 21.20 -7.63
N GLU A 64 -17.89 19.95 -7.55
CA GLU A 64 -19.19 19.52 -8.13
C GLU A 64 -19.88 18.56 -7.14
N GLU A 65 -21.23 18.58 -7.15
CA GLU A 65 -22.00 17.58 -6.39
C GLU A 65 -21.72 16.17 -6.93
N LEU A 66 -21.53 15.21 -6.04
CA LEU A 66 -21.20 13.83 -6.38
C LEU A 66 -22.19 13.22 -7.42
N SER A 67 -23.47 13.56 -7.29
CA SER A 67 -24.54 13.11 -8.21
C SER A 67 -24.39 13.65 -9.64
N LYS A 68 -23.66 14.74 -9.84
CA LYS A 68 -23.46 15.40 -11.14
C LYS A 68 -22.12 15.06 -11.81
N VAL A 69 -21.25 14.34 -11.14
CA VAL A 69 -19.92 13.97 -11.67
C VAL A 69 -20.04 12.71 -12.52
N PRO A 70 -19.75 12.78 -13.85
CA PRO A 70 -19.96 11.66 -14.78
C PRO A 70 -18.79 10.67 -14.83
N ILE A 71 -18.36 10.19 -13.67
CA ILE A 71 -17.37 9.12 -13.48
C ILE A 71 -17.75 8.28 -12.26
N SER A 72 -17.22 7.06 -12.18
CA SER A 72 -17.36 6.23 -11.00
C SER A 72 -16.44 6.76 -9.89
N VAL A 73 -17.03 7.31 -8.85
CA VAL A 73 -16.33 7.86 -7.69
C VAL A 73 -17.11 7.55 -6.42
N MET A 74 -16.38 7.22 -5.36
CA MET A 74 -16.87 7.13 -3.99
C MET A 74 -16.26 8.26 -3.19
N ALA A 75 -17.04 8.89 -2.33
CA ALA A 75 -16.56 9.89 -1.39
C ALA A 75 -17.12 9.59 0.00
N MET A 76 -16.28 9.76 1.01
CA MET A 76 -16.61 9.64 2.42
C MET A 76 -16.17 10.90 3.14
N SER A 77 -17.09 11.58 3.82
CA SER A 77 -16.79 12.72 4.70
C SER A 77 -16.11 12.25 6.01
N GLN A 78 -15.52 13.18 6.78
CA GLN A 78 -15.00 12.83 8.11
C GLN A 78 -16.13 12.28 9.01
N ASP A 79 -17.34 12.81 8.88
CA ASP A 79 -18.50 12.37 9.64
C ASP A 79 -18.89 10.93 9.30
N ASP A 80 -18.93 10.57 8.01
CA ASP A 80 -19.15 9.19 7.56
C ASP A 80 -18.10 8.25 8.11
N MET A 81 -16.83 8.67 8.07
CA MET A 81 -15.71 7.86 8.58
C MET A 81 -15.80 7.66 10.10
N ASP A 82 -16.17 8.70 10.86
CA ASP A 82 -16.34 8.61 12.31
C ASP A 82 -17.47 7.65 12.70
N VAL A 83 -18.63 7.76 12.04
CA VAL A 83 -19.80 6.89 12.32
C VAL A 83 -19.52 5.42 11.95
N ARG A 84 -18.75 5.17 10.89
CA ARG A 84 -18.37 3.81 10.46
C ARG A 84 -17.16 3.26 11.21
N GLY A 85 -16.43 4.11 11.95
CA GLY A 85 -15.22 3.72 12.66
C GLY A 85 -13.99 3.56 11.76
N ILE A 86 -13.98 4.21 10.59
CA ILE A 86 -12.89 4.14 9.61
C ILE A 86 -11.68 4.91 10.12
N LYS A 87 -10.52 4.24 10.19
CA LYS A 87 -9.27 4.78 10.75
C LYS A 87 -8.13 4.86 9.75
N ASP A 88 -8.16 4.01 8.73
CA ASP A 88 -7.13 3.95 7.70
C ASP A 88 -7.72 3.58 6.32
N PHE A 89 -6.85 3.37 5.35
CA PHE A 89 -7.28 3.03 4.00
C PHE A 89 -7.80 1.59 3.89
N GLN A 90 -7.36 0.69 4.74
CA GLN A 90 -7.86 -0.69 4.74
C GLN A 90 -9.36 -0.71 5.07
N ASP A 91 -9.78 0.13 6.03
CA ASP A 91 -11.21 0.31 6.32
C ASP A 91 -11.95 0.94 5.13
N ILE A 92 -11.37 1.98 4.48
CA ILE A 92 -11.98 2.62 3.29
C ILE A 92 -12.18 1.60 2.16
N ALA A 93 -11.20 0.73 1.93
CA ALA A 93 -11.25 -0.29 0.87
C ALA A 93 -12.43 -1.25 1.08
N ARG A 94 -12.70 -1.68 2.33
CA ARG A 94 -13.82 -2.57 2.65
C ARG A 94 -15.19 -2.00 2.28
N PHE A 95 -15.34 -0.66 2.35
CA PHE A 95 -16.60 0.02 1.97
C PHE A 95 -16.63 0.45 0.50
N THR A 96 -15.53 0.24 -0.25
CA THR A 96 -15.42 0.70 -1.63
C THR A 96 -15.46 -0.48 -2.60
N PRO A 97 -16.52 -0.64 -3.41
CA PRO A 97 -16.63 -1.78 -4.33
C PRO A 97 -15.47 -1.81 -5.34
N GLY A 98 -14.89 -3.00 -5.54
CA GLY A 98 -13.81 -3.21 -6.49
C GLY A 98 -12.47 -2.59 -6.09
N VAL A 99 -12.30 -2.23 -4.83
CA VAL A 99 -11.03 -1.80 -4.23
C VAL A 99 -10.58 -2.86 -3.24
N SER A 100 -9.31 -3.19 -3.26
CA SER A 100 -8.65 -4.03 -2.27
C SER A 100 -7.26 -3.48 -1.96
N ILE A 101 -6.71 -3.88 -0.84
CA ILE A 101 -5.37 -3.52 -0.40
C ILE A 101 -4.64 -4.79 0.03
N ASP A 102 -3.39 -4.89 -0.36
CA ASP A 102 -2.51 -5.94 0.13
C ASP A 102 -2.03 -5.58 1.54
N ASN A 103 -2.34 -6.42 2.51
CA ASN A 103 -1.98 -6.25 3.92
C ASN A 103 -0.75 -7.07 4.34
N SER A 104 -0.06 -7.71 3.39
CA SER A 104 1.12 -8.54 3.66
C SER A 104 2.44 -7.76 3.68
N GLY A 105 2.40 -6.44 3.78
CA GLY A 105 3.57 -5.58 3.95
C GLY A 105 3.73 -4.51 2.88
N THR A 106 3.14 -4.63 1.69
CA THR A 106 3.31 -3.66 0.60
C THR A 106 2.31 -2.50 0.64
N ASN A 107 1.17 -2.66 1.29
CA ASN A 107 0.02 -1.74 1.24
C ASN A 107 -0.41 -1.37 -0.18
N ALA A 108 -0.09 -2.21 -1.17
CA ALA A 108 -0.41 -1.95 -2.56
C ALA A 108 -1.93 -1.93 -2.80
N ILE A 109 -2.40 -0.86 -3.44
CA ILE A 109 -3.83 -0.66 -3.71
C ILE A 109 -4.17 -1.21 -5.08
N SER A 110 -5.17 -2.08 -5.14
CA SER A 110 -5.79 -2.54 -6.37
C SER A 110 -7.17 -1.92 -6.56
N ILE A 111 -7.42 -1.38 -7.75
CA ILE A 111 -8.74 -0.84 -8.14
C ILE A 111 -9.21 -1.57 -9.38
N ARG A 112 -10.38 -2.26 -9.28
CA ARG A 112 -10.95 -3.07 -10.38
C ARG A 112 -9.98 -4.15 -10.91
N GLY A 113 -9.15 -4.70 -10.00
CA GLY A 113 -8.17 -5.73 -10.33
C GLY A 113 -6.93 -5.22 -11.08
N ILE A 114 -6.74 -3.91 -11.20
CA ILE A 114 -5.51 -3.31 -11.71
C ILE A 114 -4.59 -3.05 -10.52
N SER A 115 -3.54 -3.85 -10.41
CA SER A 115 -2.59 -3.85 -9.28
C SER A 115 -1.15 -3.86 -9.78
N SER A 116 -0.20 -3.47 -8.97
CA SER A 116 1.22 -3.43 -9.33
C SER A 116 1.94 -4.64 -8.75
N SER A 117 2.71 -5.33 -9.60
CA SER A 117 3.67 -6.34 -9.17
C SER A 117 5.14 -5.89 -9.35
N GLY A 118 5.36 -4.66 -9.79
CA GLY A 118 6.70 -4.09 -9.98
C GLY A 118 6.65 -2.70 -10.63
N GLY A 119 7.72 -1.97 -10.57
CA GLY A 119 7.84 -0.63 -11.14
C GLY A 119 7.11 0.45 -10.33
N ALA A 120 6.43 1.37 -11.01
CA ALA A 120 5.59 2.38 -10.35
C ALA A 120 4.22 1.78 -9.95
N GLY A 121 3.56 2.35 -8.94
CA GLY A 121 2.20 1.93 -8.57
C GLY A 121 1.16 2.23 -9.65
N THR A 122 0.05 1.47 -9.66
CA THR A 122 -1.07 1.62 -10.60
C THR A 122 -2.18 2.53 -10.09
N THR A 123 -2.15 2.87 -8.80
CA THR A 123 -3.12 3.76 -8.14
C THR A 123 -2.47 5.06 -7.71
N GLY A 124 -2.96 6.19 -8.20
CA GLY A 124 -2.49 7.51 -7.77
C GLY A 124 -2.93 7.82 -6.34
N ILE A 125 -2.00 8.20 -5.46
CA ILE A 125 -2.30 8.58 -4.06
C ILE A 125 -1.97 10.06 -3.88
N TYR A 126 -2.97 10.83 -3.43
CA TYR A 126 -2.86 12.28 -3.29
C TYR A 126 -3.26 12.74 -1.89
N LEU A 127 -2.49 13.67 -1.35
CA LEU A 127 -2.89 14.47 -0.19
C LEU A 127 -3.16 15.90 -0.68
N ASP A 128 -4.43 16.32 -0.66
CA ASP A 128 -4.94 17.46 -1.45
C ASP A 128 -4.56 17.34 -2.95
N ASP A 129 -3.72 18.23 -3.45
CA ASP A 129 -3.21 18.19 -4.83
C ASP A 129 -1.75 17.69 -4.93
N THR A 130 -1.15 17.21 -3.83
CA THR A 130 0.21 16.67 -3.80
C THR A 130 0.22 15.16 -4.03
N PRO A 131 0.84 14.64 -5.10
CA PRO A 131 1.06 13.21 -5.26
C PRO A 131 2.11 12.73 -4.25
N ILE A 132 1.81 11.62 -3.54
CA ILE A 132 2.67 11.05 -2.50
C ILE A 132 3.09 9.61 -2.80
N GLN A 133 2.72 9.10 -3.97
CA GLN A 133 3.09 7.77 -4.41
C GLN A 133 4.60 7.65 -4.59
N MET A 134 5.16 6.51 -4.23
CA MET A 134 6.55 6.14 -4.41
C MET A 134 6.69 5.05 -5.47
N ARG A 135 7.82 5.01 -6.18
CA ARG A 135 8.17 3.90 -7.07
C ARG A 135 8.86 2.80 -6.24
N ALA A 136 8.56 1.55 -6.51
CA ALA A 136 9.37 0.45 -6.00
C ALA A 136 10.76 0.46 -6.68
N VAL A 137 11.80 0.79 -5.92
CA VAL A 137 13.18 0.95 -6.40
C VAL A 137 14.10 -0.16 -5.92
N GLY A 138 13.69 -0.86 -4.90
CA GLY A 138 14.32 -2.02 -4.31
C GLY A 138 13.21 -2.97 -3.89
N PHE A 139 13.44 -3.75 -2.84
CA PHE A 139 12.37 -4.52 -2.24
C PHE A 139 11.33 -3.58 -1.65
N ASN A 140 10.17 -3.65 -2.20
CA ASN A 140 8.87 -3.07 -1.85
C ASN A 140 8.85 -2.00 -0.75
N PRO A 141 9.05 -0.71 -1.07
CA PRO A 141 8.62 0.31 -0.14
C PRO A 141 7.09 0.28 -0.07
N ASP A 142 6.55 0.14 1.13
CA ASP A 142 5.12 0.23 1.40
C ASP A 142 4.56 1.55 0.85
N ASP A 143 3.38 1.50 0.25
CA ASP A 143 2.67 2.72 -0.13
C ASP A 143 2.38 3.58 1.12
N THR A 144 2.62 4.88 1.00
CA THR A 144 2.33 5.82 2.09
C THR A 144 0.84 6.08 2.15
N LEU A 145 0.22 5.74 3.27
CA LEU A 145 -1.20 5.96 3.49
C LEU A 145 -1.43 7.01 4.60
N PRO A 146 -2.04 8.16 4.27
CA PRO A 146 -2.41 9.17 5.26
C PRO A 146 -3.43 8.63 6.26
N LYS A 147 -3.31 9.05 7.53
CA LYS A 147 -4.28 8.71 8.58
C LYS A 147 -5.52 9.59 8.50
N THR A 148 -6.68 9.04 8.88
CA THR A 148 -8.01 9.66 8.74
C THR A 148 -8.35 10.54 9.96
N PHE A 149 -7.67 11.67 10.09
CA PHE A 149 -7.98 12.67 11.11
C PHE A 149 -7.94 14.09 10.52
N ASP A 150 -8.96 14.89 10.80
CA ASP A 150 -9.12 16.27 10.32
C ASP A 150 -9.14 16.37 8.78
N LEU A 151 -9.78 15.38 8.16
CA LEU A 151 -10.06 15.40 6.73
C LEU A 151 -11.40 16.11 6.46
N ASP A 152 -11.54 16.70 5.29
CA ASP A 152 -12.83 17.08 4.74
C ASP A 152 -13.53 15.82 4.20
N ARG A 153 -12.79 15.03 3.43
CA ARG A 153 -13.25 13.76 2.86
C ARG A 153 -12.12 12.95 2.24
N VAL A 154 -12.42 11.69 1.92
CA VAL A 154 -11.60 10.87 1.01
C VAL A 154 -12.40 10.60 -0.25
N GLU A 155 -11.78 10.76 -1.42
CA GLU A 155 -12.36 10.49 -2.73
C GLU A 155 -11.62 9.31 -3.36
N VAL A 156 -12.34 8.25 -3.76
CA VAL A 156 -11.80 7.11 -4.51
C VAL A 156 -12.39 7.11 -5.92
N LEU A 157 -11.56 7.48 -6.89
CA LEU A 157 -11.90 7.53 -8.31
C LEU A 157 -11.53 6.19 -8.95
N ARG A 158 -12.50 5.47 -9.50
CA ARG A 158 -12.29 4.15 -10.07
C ARG A 158 -12.17 4.21 -11.59
N GLY A 159 -11.26 3.41 -12.13
CA GLY A 159 -10.87 3.43 -13.53
C GLY A 159 -9.82 4.51 -13.85
N PRO A 160 -9.22 4.46 -15.05
CA PRO A 160 -8.09 5.29 -15.41
C PRO A 160 -8.35 6.79 -15.31
N GLN A 161 -7.44 7.51 -14.63
CA GLN A 161 -7.51 8.95 -14.39
C GLN A 161 -6.32 9.72 -15.00
N GLY A 162 -5.64 9.13 -15.99
CA GLY A 162 -4.40 9.67 -16.57
C GLY A 162 -4.47 11.10 -17.07
N THR A 163 -5.62 11.56 -17.61
CA THR A 163 -5.80 12.91 -18.16
C THR A 163 -5.60 14.00 -17.11
N LEU A 164 -6.25 13.89 -15.95
CA LEU A 164 -6.23 14.93 -14.92
C LEU A 164 -5.22 14.66 -13.80
N PHE A 165 -4.89 13.38 -13.55
CA PHE A 165 -4.02 12.98 -12.45
C PHE A 165 -2.66 12.44 -12.92
N GLY A 166 -2.51 12.08 -14.18
CA GLY A 166 -1.23 11.74 -14.80
C GLY A 166 -0.77 10.31 -14.54
N ALA A 167 0.54 10.15 -14.38
CA ALA A 167 1.19 8.87 -14.23
C ALA A 167 0.76 8.13 -12.95
N GLY A 168 0.71 6.79 -13.02
CA GLY A 168 0.37 5.96 -11.87
C GLY A 168 -1.13 5.93 -11.52
N SER A 169 -2.01 6.46 -12.38
CA SER A 169 -3.47 6.45 -12.18
C SER A 169 -4.15 5.54 -13.20
N GLU A 170 -3.69 4.30 -13.35
CA GLU A 170 -4.18 3.30 -14.30
C GLU A 170 -5.43 2.57 -13.80
N GLY A 171 -5.42 2.13 -12.55
CA GLY A 171 -6.57 1.53 -11.88
C GLY A 171 -7.53 2.58 -11.34
N GLY A 172 -6.98 3.69 -10.85
CA GLY A 172 -7.74 4.77 -10.24
C GLY A 172 -6.88 5.77 -9.48
N THR A 173 -7.55 6.56 -8.66
CA THR A 173 -6.89 7.59 -7.82
C THR A 173 -7.58 7.69 -6.46
N VAL A 174 -6.80 7.70 -5.39
CA VAL A 174 -7.25 7.96 -4.02
C VAL A 174 -6.79 9.37 -3.62
N ARG A 175 -7.71 10.18 -3.12
CA ARG A 175 -7.45 11.55 -2.71
C ARG A 175 -7.92 11.79 -1.28
N TYR A 176 -7.00 12.17 -0.42
CA TYR A 176 -7.27 12.64 0.92
C TYR A 176 -7.37 14.16 0.88
N ILE A 177 -8.55 14.71 1.10
CA ILE A 177 -8.82 16.13 1.07
C ILE A 177 -8.85 16.64 2.52
N LEU A 178 -7.96 17.58 2.82
CA LEU A 178 -7.79 18.11 4.16
C LEU A 178 -8.81 19.23 4.44
N THR A 179 -9.28 19.34 5.68
CA THR A 179 -10.16 20.42 6.09
C THR A 179 -9.45 21.78 5.95
N PRO A 180 -9.98 22.74 5.15
CA PRO A 180 -9.29 24.01 4.92
C PRO A 180 -9.39 24.95 6.13
N ALA A 181 -8.50 25.95 6.20
CA ALA A 181 -8.66 27.10 7.09
C ALA A 181 -9.80 28.00 6.56
N SER A 182 -10.54 28.64 7.48
CA SER A 182 -11.65 29.54 7.15
C SER A 182 -11.33 30.99 7.52
N VAL A 183 -11.83 31.92 6.72
CA VAL A 183 -11.76 33.39 7.02
C VAL A 183 -13.08 33.96 7.55
N THR A 184 -14.08 33.09 7.79
CA THR A 184 -15.46 33.52 8.17
C THR A 184 -16.05 32.69 9.30
N GLY A 185 -15.26 32.11 10.15
CA GLY A 185 -15.80 31.30 11.25
C GLY A 185 -14.72 30.52 11.97
N GLU A 186 -15.12 29.96 13.09
CA GLU A 186 -14.31 29.05 13.90
C GLU A 186 -14.87 27.62 13.79
N SER A 187 -14.01 26.66 13.88
CA SER A 187 -14.42 25.24 13.93
C SER A 187 -13.45 24.45 14.79
N THR A 188 -14.00 23.54 15.59
CA THR A 188 -13.23 22.67 16.47
C THR A 188 -13.66 21.23 16.25
N TYR A 189 -12.68 20.37 16.07
CA TYR A 189 -12.88 18.92 16.00
C TYR A 189 -11.96 18.25 17.01
N ILE A 190 -12.52 17.44 17.89
CA ILE A 190 -11.78 16.65 18.87
C ILE A 190 -12.28 15.21 18.78
N ARG A 191 -11.36 14.24 18.74
CA ARG A 191 -11.67 12.82 18.85
C ARG A 191 -10.76 12.17 19.88
N ALA A 192 -11.37 11.47 20.83
CA ALA A 192 -10.69 10.68 21.84
C ALA A 192 -11.28 9.27 21.84
N GLU A 193 -10.42 8.26 21.85
CA GLU A 193 -10.82 6.85 21.82
C GLU A 193 -9.99 6.04 22.80
N ALA A 194 -10.63 5.05 23.41
CA ALA A 194 -9.98 3.98 24.14
C ALA A 194 -10.62 2.64 23.75
N SER A 195 -9.81 1.65 23.49
CA SER A 195 -10.30 0.32 23.09
C SER A 195 -9.42 -0.81 23.64
N GLU A 196 -10.00 -1.99 23.70
CA GLU A 196 -9.38 -3.22 24.18
C GLU A 196 -9.59 -4.31 23.14
N THR A 197 -8.51 -4.91 22.68
CA THR A 197 -8.52 -6.05 21.78
C THR A 197 -8.57 -7.33 22.59
N GLN A 198 -9.48 -8.23 22.28
CA GLN A 198 -9.55 -9.55 22.91
C GLN A 198 -8.21 -10.28 22.68
N TYR A 199 -7.60 -10.76 23.76
CA TYR A 199 -6.28 -11.40 23.76
C TYR A 199 -5.09 -10.48 23.41
N GLY A 200 -5.25 -9.16 23.44
CA GLY A 200 -4.21 -8.18 23.12
C GLY A 200 -4.15 -7.06 24.15
N SER A 201 -3.38 -6.04 23.83
CA SER A 201 -3.16 -4.85 24.66
C SER A 201 -4.12 -3.71 24.29
N PRO A 202 -4.44 -2.79 25.23
CA PRO A 202 -5.34 -1.67 24.97
C PRO A 202 -4.75 -0.66 23.97
N SER A 203 -5.64 0.02 23.26
CA SER A 203 -5.32 1.08 22.30
C SER A 203 -5.92 2.42 22.74
N TYR A 204 -5.23 3.52 22.39
CA TYR A 204 -5.65 4.87 22.77
C TYR A 204 -5.46 5.84 21.61
N GLU A 205 -6.38 6.77 21.46
CA GLU A 205 -6.29 7.87 20.48
C GLU A 205 -6.70 9.20 21.10
N LEU A 206 -5.99 10.26 20.69
CA LEU A 206 -6.39 11.63 20.95
C LEU A 206 -6.03 12.51 19.77
N GLY A 207 -7.02 13.26 19.27
CA GLY A 207 -6.83 14.25 18.22
C GLY A 207 -7.57 15.55 18.54
N VAL A 208 -6.95 16.65 18.19
CA VAL A 208 -7.52 18.00 18.32
C VAL A 208 -7.21 18.78 17.05
N ALA A 209 -8.23 19.37 16.44
CA ALA A 209 -8.10 20.31 15.35
C ALA A 209 -8.93 21.56 15.65
N HIS A 210 -8.33 22.72 15.42
CA HIS A 210 -8.99 23.99 15.63
C HIS A 210 -8.68 24.96 14.50
N GLY A 211 -9.74 25.55 13.94
CA GLY A 211 -9.67 26.60 12.95
C GLY A 211 -10.25 27.91 13.52
N MET A 212 -9.55 29.00 13.29
CA MET A 212 -10.01 30.32 13.72
C MET A 212 -9.78 31.38 12.65
N THR A 213 -10.67 32.38 12.64
CA THR A 213 -10.51 33.57 11.83
C THR A 213 -9.70 34.60 12.63
N LEU A 214 -8.53 34.98 12.09
CA LEU A 214 -7.69 36.04 12.70
C LEU A 214 -8.10 37.43 12.25
N ILE A 215 -8.46 37.59 10.97
CA ILE A 215 -8.96 38.83 10.37
C ILE A 215 -10.14 38.43 9.48
N ASP A 216 -11.32 38.87 9.84
CA ASP A 216 -12.57 38.53 9.17
C ASP A 216 -12.52 38.83 7.66
N GLY A 217 -12.89 37.84 6.86
CA GLY A 217 -12.83 37.86 5.40
C GLY A 217 -11.41 37.86 4.81
N VAL A 218 -10.32 37.94 5.61
CA VAL A 218 -8.95 38.13 5.10
C VAL A 218 -8.00 37.02 5.52
N LEU A 219 -7.93 36.64 6.80
CA LEU A 219 -6.94 35.72 7.31
C LEU A 219 -7.55 34.75 8.30
N GLY A 220 -7.45 33.48 7.99
CA GLY A 220 -7.78 32.37 8.88
C GLY A 220 -6.64 31.38 9.00
N ILE A 221 -6.60 30.66 10.09
CA ILE A 221 -5.64 29.58 10.34
C ILE A 221 -6.38 28.34 10.82
N ARG A 222 -5.77 27.16 10.60
CA ARG A 222 -6.19 25.88 11.17
C ARG A 222 -4.96 25.11 11.61
N ALA A 223 -5.02 24.53 12.80
CA ALA A 223 -3.99 23.64 13.30
C ALA A 223 -4.61 22.35 13.80
N SER A 224 -3.93 21.24 13.57
CA SER A 224 -4.32 19.94 14.12
C SER A 224 -3.13 19.17 14.68
N ALA A 225 -3.38 18.38 15.72
CA ALA A 225 -2.47 17.45 16.32
C ALA A 225 -3.22 16.16 16.69
N TRP A 226 -2.71 15.05 16.25
CA TRP A 226 -3.33 13.76 16.48
C TRP A 226 -2.27 12.71 16.79
N GLY A 227 -2.61 11.76 17.65
CA GLY A 227 -1.80 10.60 17.95
C GLY A 227 -2.62 9.41 18.38
N ARG A 228 -2.13 8.24 18.02
CA ARG A 228 -2.73 6.96 18.33
C ARG A 228 -1.65 5.96 18.74
N TYR A 229 -1.95 5.19 19.73
CA TYR A 229 -1.26 3.97 20.11
C TYR A 229 -2.20 2.80 19.87
N ASP A 230 -1.82 1.89 18.98
CA ASP A 230 -2.50 0.62 18.74
C ASP A 230 -1.79 -0.46 19.53
N GLY A 231 -2.45 -1.03 20.51
CA GLY A 231 -1.94 -2.15 21.31
C GLY A 231 -1.73 -3.38 20.44
N GLY A 232 -0.69 -4.14 20.67
CA GLY A 232 -0.42 -5.40 19.97
C GLY A 232 -1.41 -6.52 20.34
N TRP A 233 -1.35 -7.62 19.62
CA TRP A 233 -2.15 -8.84 19.87
C TRP A 233 -1.44 -10.11 19.38
N ILE A 234 -0.25 -9.99 18.80
CA ILE A 234 0.60 -11.10 18.35
C ILE A 234 1.81 -11.17 19.28
N ASN A 235 2.06 -12.36 19.83
CA ASN A 235 3.21 -12.59 20.69
C ASN A 235 4.44 -12.98 19.85
N ARG A 236 5.61 -12.64 20.32
CA ARG A 236 6.84 -13.27 19.86
C ARG A 236 7.11 -14.52 20.67
N VAL A 237 7.53 -15.57 19.98
CA VAL A 237 7.96 -16.82 20.64
C VAL A 237 9.36 -17.18 20.18
N ASP A 238 10.08 -17.83 21.06
CA ASP A 238 11.36 -18.45 20.73
C ASP A 238 11.09 -19.64 19.79
N PRO A 239 11.68 -19.68 18.59
CA PRO A 239 11.39 -20.73 17.60
C PRO A 239 11.80 -22.13 18.05
N SER A 240 12.79 -22.26 18.96
CA SER A 240 13.29 -23.57 19.42
C SER A 240 12.46 -24.16 20.56
N THR A 241 11.83 -23.31 21.37
CA THR A 241 11.07 -23.74 22.56
C THR A 241 9.59 -23.48 22.47
N GLY A 242 9.12 -22.64 21.55
CA GLY A 242 7.74 -22.15 21.45
C GLY A 242 7.29 -21.29 22.64
N LEU A 243 8.22 -20.89 23.53
CA LEU A 243 7.89 -20.06 24.68
C LEU A 243 7.76 -18.59 24.29
N VAL A 244 6.75 -17.92 24.84
CA VAL A 244 6.55 -16.48 24.62
C VAL A 244 7.72 -15.70 25.20
N THR A 245 8.42 -14.96 24.36
CA THR A 245 9.52 -14.05 24.70
C THR A 245 9.04 -12.63 24.89
N GLU A 246 7.98 -12.24 24.18
CA GLU A 246 7.35 -10.93 24.30
C GLU A 246 5.84 -11.03 23.96
N GLN A 247 5.02 -10.40 24.77
CA GLN A 247 3.58 -10.34 24.55
C GLN A 247 3.21 -9.13 23.70
N ASP A 248 2.22 -9.30 22.81
CA ASP A 248 1.60 -8.21 22.05
C ASP A 248 2.62 -7.35 21.28
N ALA A 249 3.60 -8.00 20.64
CA ALA A 249 4.77 -7.34 20.07
C ALA A 249 4.48 -6.43 18.86
N ASN A 250 3.36 -6.68 18.14
CA ASN A 250 2.96 -5.95 16.93
C ASN A 250 2.19 -4.65 17.23
N TYR A 251 2.56 -3.95 18.31
CA TYR A 251 1.97 -2.64 18.61
C TYR A 251 2.48 -1.54 17.66
N ALA A 252 1.71 -0.46 17.50
CA ALA A 252 2.07 0.64 16.63
C ALA A 252 1.81 2.02 17.27
N ASP A 253 2.66 2.99 16.91
CA ASP A 253 2.47 4.40 17.23
C ASP A 253 2.27 5.22 15.96
N SER A 254 1.27 6.10 15.96
CA SER A 254 1.02 7.01 14.85
C SER A 254 0.84 8.44 15.34
N GLN A 255 1.37 9.41 14.61
CA GLN A 255 1.26 10.83 14.93
C GLN A 255 1.07 11.64 13.65
N ASN A 256 0.21 12.65 13.72
CA ASN A 256 -0.03 13.59 12.63
C ASN A 256 -0.11 15.01 13.19
N PHE A 257 0.60 15.96 12.56
CA PHE A 257 0.57 17.38 12.90
C PHE A 257 0.38 18.19 11.62
N ARG A 258 -0.49 19.18 11.67
CA ARG A 258 -0.74 20.06 10.54
C ARG A 258 -0.93 21.51 10.99
N ILE A 259 -0.42 22.42 10.17
CA ILE A 259 -0.75 23.85 10.25
C ILE A 259 -1.08 24.31 8.84
N ALA A 260 -2.19 25.04 8.70
CA ALA A 260 -2.63 25.64 7.45
C ALA A 260 -3.14 27.05 7.67
N ALA A 261 -3.04 27.91 6.67
CA ALA A 261 -3.63 29.23 6.67
C ALA A 261 -4.38 29.48 5.36
N LEU A 262 -5.33 30.38 5.39
CA LEU A 262 -5.98 30.96 4.23
C LEU A 262 -5.85 32.46 4.33
N TRP A 263 -5.12 33.08 3.42
CA TRP A 263 -4.94 34.51 3.33
C TRP A 263 -5.53 35.06 2.03
N LYS A 264 -6.51 35.96 2.16
CA LYS A 264 -7.20 36.64 1.06
C LYS A 264 -6.86 38.11 1.08
N PRO A 265 -5.73 38.57 0.52
CA PRO A 265 -5.38 39.98 0.49
C PRO A 265 -6.36 40.84 -0.33
N THR A 266 -7.05 40.20 -1.28
CA THR A 266 -8.11 40.81 -2.09
C THR A 266 -9.25 39.80 -2.27
N SER A 267 -10.39 40.24 -2.77
CA SER A 267 -11.55 39.36 -3.03
C SER A 267 -11.30 38.31 -4.11
N ASN A 268 -10.30 38.49 -4.97
CA ASN A 268 -10.02 37.62 -6.11
C ASN A 268 -8.67 36.88 -5.99
N LEU A 269 -7.90 37.08 -4.94
CA LEU A 269 -6.61 36.41 -4.74
C LEU A 269 -6.55 35.79 -3.37
N SER A 270 -6.19 34.51 -3.31
CA SER A 270 -5.97 33.79 -2.07
C SER A 270 -4.66 32.98 -2.09
N PHE A 271 -4.07 32.87 -0.91
CA PHE A 271 -2.90 32.03 -0.63
C PHE A 271 -3.26 31.04 0.47
N SER A 272 -3.01 29.77 0.24
CA SER A 272 -3.25 28.69 1.19
C SER A 272 -1.95 27.92 1.46
N PRO A 273 -1.03 28.44 2.30
CA PRO A 273 0.12 27.70 2.75
C PRO A 273 -0.29 26.64 3.76
N SER A 274 0.35 25.47 3.69
CA SER A 274 0.18 24.40 4.68
C SER A 274 1.48 23.61 4.87
N ILE A 275 1.59 22.98 6.02
CA ILE A 275 2.60 21.99 6.32
C ILE A 275 1.96 20.85 7.10
N ILE A 276 2.22 19.64 6.68
CA ILE A 276 1.80 18.44 7.38
C ILE A 276 3.02 17.57 7.69
N TYR A 277 3.02 16.94 8.84
CA TYR A 277 3.97 15.92 9.26
C TYR A 277 3.21 14.70 9.74
N GLN A 278 3.58 13.52 9.27
CA GLN A 278 3.09 12.25 9.78
C GLN A 278 4.25 11.32 10.11
N LYS A 279 4.12 10.60 11.22
CA LYS A 279 4.96 9.48 11.62
C LYS A 279 4.05 8.30 11.92
N ASN A 280 4.37 7.16 11.33
CA ASN A 280 3.84 5.84 11.68
C ASN A 280 5.01 4.96 12.09
N GLN A 281 4.82 4.17 13.11
CA GLN A 281 5.83 3.22 13.56
C GLN A 281 5.13 1.94 13.99
N LYS A 282 5.17 0.92 13.15
CA LYS A 282 4.91 -0.45 13.56
C LYS A 282 6.16 -0.97 14.26
N HIS A 283 5.96 -1.73 15.35
CA HIS A 283 7.09 -2.28 16.12
C HIS A 283 7.42 -3.72 15.74
N ASP A 284 6.47 -4.41 15.11
CA ASP A 284 6.64 -5.72 14.50
C ASP A 284 5.55 -5.96 13.44
N GLU A 285 5.63 -7.06 12.69
CA GLU A 285 4.65 -7.41 11.68
C GLU A 285 3.33 -7.92 12.27
N ASP A 286 2.26 -7.81 11.46
CA ASP A 286 0.90 -8.23 11.80
C ASP A 286 0.59 -9.66 11.32
N ASP A 287 1.62 -10.50 11.17
CA ASP A 287 1.52 -11.89 10.78
C ASP A 287 1.75 -12.87 11.94
N TYR A 288 1.21 -14.04 11.83
CA TYR A 288 1.44 -15.12 12.79
C TYR A 288 1.85 -16.42 12.07
N TRP A 289 2.59 -17.26 12.76
CA TRP A 289 2.99 -18.57 12.24
C TRP A 289 2.02 -19.66 12.69
N PRO A 290 1.29 -20.32 11.77
CA PRO A 290 0.32 -21.37 12.12
C PRO A 290 0.92 -22.50 12.96
N ALA A 291 2.21 -22.83 12.74
CA ALA A 291 2.92 -23.87 13.48
C ALA A 291 3.00 -23.59 15.00
N TYR A 292 3.03 -22.32 15.40
CA TYR A 292 3.15 -21.88 16.79
C TYR A 292 1.87 -21.29 17.35
N SER A 293 0.77 -21.24 16.55
CA SER A 293 -0.43 -20.48 16.87
C SER A 293 -1.66 -21.39 16.99
N ASN A 294 -2.63 -20.91 17.75
CA ASN A 294 -3.97 -21.47 17.82
C ASN A 294 -4.99 -20.33 17.82
N PRO A 295 -5.36 -19.80 16.63
CA PRO A 295 -6.28 -18.68 16.51
C PRO A 295 -7.63 -18.92 17.20
N SER A 296 -8.16 -20.15 17.18
CA SER A 296 -9.42 -20.48 17.84
C SER A 296 -9.35 -20.39 19.38
N ALA A 297 -8.16 -20.41 19.96
CA ALA A 297 -7.92 -20.18 21.37
C ALA A 297 -7.39 -18.76 21.67
N GLY A 298 -7.37 -17.86 20.65
CA GLY A 298 -6.83 -16.52 20.76
C GLY A 298 -5.32 -16.46 20.90
N GLN A 299 -4.60 -17.47 20.42
CA GLN A 299 -3.14 -17.52 20.47
C GLN A 299 -2.58 -17.24 19.07
N PHE A 300 -1.99 -16.07 18.94
CA PHE A 300 -1.32 -15.61 17.72
C PHE A 300 0.15 -15.39 18.06
N ASN A 301 1.02 -16.17 17.46
CA ASN A 301 2.44 -16.19 17.75
C ASN A 301 3.27 -16.06 16.48
N ASN A 302 4.29 -15.20 16.52
CA ASN A 302 5.31 -15.04 15.48
C ASN A 302 6.64 -15.57 16.03
N ALA A 303 7.28 -16.48 15.31
CA ALA A 303 8.52 -17.11 15.71
C ALA A 303 9.75 -16.59 14.93
N THR A 304 9.62 -15.48 14.20
CA THR A 304 10.77 -14.84 13.56
C THR A 304 11.81 -14.44 14.61
N PRO A 305 13.08 -14.81 14.49
CA PRO A 305 14.10 -14.49 15.49
C PRO A 305 14.31 -12.98 15.67
N GLU A 306 14.32 -12.20 14.62
CA GLU A 306 14.46 -10.75 14.60
C GLU A 306 13.13 -10.01 14.68
N ARG A 307 13.15 -8.80 15.25
CA ARG A 307 12.04 -7.86 15.13
C ARG A 307 12.06 -7.19 13.76
N MET A 308 10.88 -6.92 13.25
CA MET A 308 10.68 -6.26 11.95
C MET A 308 9.93 -4.93 12.10
N PRO A 309 10.57 -3.90 12.71
CA PRO A 309 9.93 -2.60 12.87
C PRO A 309 9.87 -1.84 11.53
N VAL A 310 8.74 -1.15 11.30
CA VAL A 310 8.54 -0.30 10.12
C VAL A 310 8.28 1.15 10.56
N PRO A 311 9.33 1.94 10.90
CA PRO A 311 9.19 3.37 11.11
C PRO A 311 9.10 4.10 9.78
N ASP A 312 7.99 4.77 9.53
CA ASP A 312 7.74 5.63 8.37
C ASP A 312 7.40 7.04 8.81
N ARG A 313 8.00 8.04 8.16
CA ARG A 313 7.70 9.45 8.42
C ARG A 313 7.81 10.27 7.16
N TYR A 314 6.91 11.24 7.04
CA TYR A 314 6.98 12.21 5.96
C TYR A 314 6.56 13.61 6.42
N TRP A 315 6.93 14.60 5.63
CA TRP A 315 6.44 15.97 5.76
C TRP A 315 6.22 16.60 4.39
N ILE A 316 5.19 17.47 4.31
CA ILE A 316 4.76 18.11 3.07
C ILE A 316 4.47 19.58 3.34
N PRO A 317 5.38 20.52 3.07
CA PRO A 317 5.05 21.90 2.87
C PRO A 317 4.39 22.08 1.51
N ALA A 318 3.30 22.82 1.46
CA ALA A 318 2.57 23.11 0.25
C ALA A 318 2.07 24.57 0.23
N LEU A 319 1.93 25.10 -0.97
CA LEU A 319 1.34 26.42 -1.21
C LEU A 319 0.37 26.33 -2.39
N LYS A 320 -0.89 26.59 -2.13
CA LYS A 320 -1.90 26.80 -3.16
C LYS A 320 -2.16 28.30 -3.31
N ILE A 321 -2.22 28.79 -4.55
CA ILE A 321 -2.57 30.16 -4.91
C ILE A 321 -3.75 30.10 -5.87
N ASP A 322 -4.85 30.75 -5.52
CA ASP A 322 -6.03 30.88 -6.37
C ASP A 322 -6.21 32.34 -6.78
N TYR A 323 -6.29 32.59 -8.08
CA TYR A 323 -6.56 33.89 -8.64
C TYR A 323 -7.84 33.84 -9.49
N ASN A 324 -8.91 34.43 -8.97
CA ASN A 324 -10.22 34.46 -9.59
C ASN A 324 -10.30 35.63 -10.59
N LEU A 325 -10.64 35.30 -11.82
CA LEU A 325 -11.00 36.23 -12.91
C LEU A 325 -12.52 36.21 -13.07
N GLN A 326 -13.05 37.12 -13.89
CA GLN A 326 -14.52 37.27 -14.03
C GLN A 326 -15.25 35.97 -14.40
N ASN A 327 -14.70 35.15 -15.30
CA ASN A 327 -15.30 33.90 -15.80
C ASN A 327 -14.32 32.71 -15.81
N SER A 328 -13.19 32.89 -15.14
CA SER A 328 -12.16 31.83 -15.05
C SER A 328 -11.33 32.03 -13.78
N GLU A 329 -10.55 31.01 -13.42
CA GLU A 329 -9.62 31.06 -12.31
C GLU A 329 -8.29 30.44 -12.70
N ILE A 330 -7.21 30.94 -12.13
CA ILE A 330 -5.88 30.35 -12.22
C ILE A 330 -5.52 29.82 -10.84
N ILE A 331 -5.13 28.54 -10.82
CA ILE A 331 -4.73 27.83 -9.61
C ILE A 331 -3.28 27.40 -9.78
N SER A 332 -2.43 27.71 -8.80
CA SER A 332 -1.06 27.23 -8.72
C SER A 332 -0.88 26.41 -7.45
N ASN A 333 -0.43 25.15 -7.61
CA ASN A 333 -0.10 24.25 -6.51
C ASN A 333 1.40 23.95 -6.55
N SER A 334 2.10 24.29 -5.47
CA SER A 334 3.52 23.98 -5.27
C SER A 334 3.66 23.14 -4.02
N SER A 335 4.36 22.03 -4.09
CA SER A 335 4.59 21.17 -2.92
C SER A 335 5.95 20.52 -2.95
N PHE A 336 6.43 20.20 -1.76
CA PHE A 336 7.62 19.39 -1.56
C PHE A 336 7.28 18.24 -0.62
N TYR A 337 7.44 17.01 -1.07
CA TYR A 337 7.22 15.80 -0.30
C TYR A 337 8.55 15.17 0.06
N GLN A 338 8.78 14.89 1.33
CA GLN A 338 9.95 14.15 1.80
C GLN A 338 9.50 13.03 2.72
N ARG A 339 9.92 11.80 2.40
CA ARG A 339 9.66 10.57 3.17
C ARG A 339 10.96 9.90 3.55
N ARG A 340 10.94 9.26 4.71
CA ARG A 340 11.95 8.29 5.15
C ARG A 340 11.25 7.14 5.81
N GLU A 341 11.59 5.97 5.36
CA GLU A 341 11.06 4.72 5.85
C GLU A 341 12.20 3.73 6.07
N LEU A 342 12.01 2.85 7.03
CA LEU A 342 12.75 1.64 7.19
C LEU A 342 11.74 0.49 7.20
N THR A 343 12.00 -0.54 6.42
CA THR A 343 11.27 -1.80 6.48
C THR A 343 12.26 -2.95 6.69
N ALA A 344 11.76 -4.10 7.07
CA ALA A 344 12.56 -5.28 7.28
C ALA A 344 11.74 -6.49 6.82
N TYR A 345 12.41 -7.55 6.41
CA TYR A 345 11.77 -8.84 6.18
C TYR A 345 12.57 -9.97 6.85
N GLN A 346 12.03 -11.17 6.83
CA GLN A 346 12.53 -12.32 7.57
C GLN A 346 13.85 -12.86 6.98
N GLY A 347 14.94 -12.13 7.19
CA GLY A 347 16.25 -12.51 6.67
C GLY A 347 16.72 -13.88 7.17
N THR A 348 16.48 -14.21 8.44
CA THR A 348 16.84 -15.52 9.01
C THR A 348 16.16 -16.67 8.28
N VAL A 349 14.86 -16.56 8.01
CA VAL A 349 14.11 -17.58 7.28
C VAL A 349 14.64 -17.74 5.86
N TYR A 350 14.89 -16.59 5.21
CA TYR A 350 15.46 -16.57 3.87
C TYR A 350 16.85 -17.25 3.82
N ASP A 351 17.75 -16.87 4.70
CA ASP A 351 19.12 -17.40 4.75
C ASP A 351 19.15 -18.88 5.06
N LEU A 352 18.37 -19.34 6.05
CA LEU A 352 18.34 -20.76 6.39
C LEU A 352 17.83 -21.62 5.22
N ALA A 353 16.77 -21.19 4.53
CA ALA A 353 16.26 -21.85 3.34
C ALA A 353 17.31 -21.85 2.19
N TYR A 354 17.99 -20.71 2.00
CA TYR A 354 19.03 -20.58 0.99
C TYR A 354 20.23 -21.50 1.29
N TYR A 355 20.70 -21.55 2.54
CA TYR A 355 21.84 -22.42 2.93
C TYR A 355 21.51 -23.91 2.87
N GLU A 356 20.27 -24.29 3.18
CA GLU A 356 19.81 -25.65 2.92
C GLU A 356 19.91 -26.02 1.45
N SER A 357 19.49 -25.12 0.56
CA SER A 357 19.51 -25.31 -0.88
C SER A 357 20.93 -25.54 -1.41
N LEU A 358 21.92 -24.81 -0.88
CA LEU A 358 23.32 -24.97 -1.26
C LEU A 358 23.89 -26.34 -0.87
N GLY A 359 23.46 -26.90 0.26
CA GLY A 359 23.86 -28.24 0.74
C GLY A 359 23.37 -29.35 -0.15
N TRP A 360 22.21 -29.19 -0.80
CA TRP A 360 21.62 -30.18 -1.70
C TRP A 360 22.27 -30.21 -3.07
N ALA A 361 22.69 -29.09 -3.60
CA ALA A 361 23.16 -28.97 -4.97
C ALA A 361 24.45 -29.72 -5.26
N GLY A 362 25.04 -30.42 -4.29
CA GLY A 362 26.25 -31.22 -4.39
C GLY A 362 27.28 -30.55 -5.29
N ASN A 363 28.18 -29.72 -4.77
CA ASN A 363 29.09 -28.91 -5.59
C ASN A 363 29.91 -29.82 -6.53
N PRO A 364 29.67 -29.75 -7.86
CA PRO A 364 30.38 -30.60 -8.84
C PRO A 364 31.90 -30.37 -8.85
N ASN A 365 32.40 -29.28 -8.20
CA ASN A 365 33.81 -28.93 -8.14
C ASN A 365 34.56 -29.51 -6.92
N THR A 366 33.84 -30.04 -5.95
CA THR A 366 34.44 -30.51 -4.67
C THR A 366 34.45 -32.04 -4.53
N GLY A 367 34.02 -32.80 -5.56
CA GLY A 367 33.99 -34.25 -5.53
C GLY A 367 32.92 -34.85 -4.60
N GLY A 368 31.86 -34.01 -4.33
CA GLY A 368 30.62 -34.44 -3.73
C GLY A 368 30.78 -35.01 -2.32
N LEU A 369 30.42 -34.24 -1.34
CA LEU A 369 29.80 -34.84 -0.15
C LEU A 369 28.41 -35.31 -0.65
N ASP A 370 28.33 -36.54 -1.05
CA ASP A 370 27.15 -37.14 -1.66
C ASP A 370 26.15 -37.50 -0.55
N CYS A 371 25.48 -36.45 -0.03
CA CYS A 371 24.41 -36.58 0.96
C CYS A 371 23.22 -37.37 0.38
N ALA A 372 23.09 -37.46 -0.94
CA ALA A 372 22.04 -38.23 -1.64
C ALA A 372 22.08 -39.73 -1.38
N ASN A 373 23.18 -40.29 -0.89
CA ASN A 373 23.33 -41.73 -0.73
C ASN A 373 23.38 -42.26 0.72
N GLY A 374 22.95 -41.51 1.70
CA GLY A 374 22.80 -42.00 3.10
C GLY A 374 24.13 -42.36 3.78
N SER A 375 25.24 -41.76 3.37
CA SER A 375 26.58 -41.97 3.95
C SER A 375 26.75 -41.14 5.21
N ALA A 376 27.45 -41.70 6.19
CA ALA A 376 27.62 -41.33 7.58
C ALA A 376 27.84 -39.81 7.89
N PRO A 377 27.60 -39.36 9.15
CA PRO A 377 27.68 -37.94 9.51
C PRO A 377 28.99 -37.27 9.07
N PRO A 378 28.93 -36.06 8.47
CA PRO A 378 28.10 -34.95 8.89
C PRO A 378 26.82 -34.66 8.07
N CYS A 379 26.45 -35.48 7.14
CA CYS A 379 25.21 -35.38 6.36
C CYS A 379 23.97 -35.98 7.08
N SER A 380 23.84 -35.74 8.39
CA SER A 380 22.56 -36.03 9.04
C SER A 380 21.63 -34.85 8.74
N TRP A 381 20.72 -35.06 7.81
CA TRP A 381 19.60 -34.26 7.47
C TRP A 381 18.92 -33.70 8.72
N TYR A 382 19.13 -32.42 8.93
CA TYR A 382 18.37 -31.66 9.88
C TYR A 382 17.83 -30.48 9.08
N PRO A 383 16.53 -30.43 8.74
CA PRO A 383 16.01 -29.24 8.14
C PRO A 383 16.25 -28.10 9.10
N LEU A 384 16.89 -27.01 8.64
CA LEU A 384 17.06 -25.80 9.43
C LEU A 384 15.74 -25.05 9.56
N ILE A 385 14.88 -25.24 8.57
CA ILE A 385 13.53 -24.69 8.54
C ILE A 385 12.56 -25.63 7.81
N ASP A 386 11.37 -25.82 8.37
CA ASP A 386 10.27 -26.57 7.72
C ASP A 386 8.90 -26.03 8.18
N SER A 387 7.81 -26.69 7.76
CA SER A 387 6.44 -26.33 8.17
C SER A 387 6.18 -26.38 9.68
N THR A 388 7.09 -26.96 10.45
CA THR A 388 6.99 -27.05 11.91
C THR A 388 7.80 -25.93 12.60
N GLY A 389 8.61 -25.19 11.85
CA GLY A 389 9.35 -24.04 12.32
C GLY A 389 10.84 -24.04 12.02
N ILE A 390 11.60 -23.26 12.78
CA ILE A 390 13.05 -23.15 12.69
C ILE A 390 13.70 -24.15 13.62
N HIS A 391 14.64 -24.94 13.09
CA HIS A 391 15.37 -25.99 13.80
C HIS A 391 16.86 -25.66 13.90
N MET A 392 17.22 -24.75 14.79
CA MET A 392 18.62 -24.35 14.93
C MET A 392 19.48 -25.43 15.59
N PRO A 393 20.71 -25.68 15.06
CA PRO A 393 21.64 -26.59 15.69
C PRO A 393 22.06 -26.10 17.10
N PRO A 394 22.53 -27.01 17.96
CA PRO A 394 23.08 -26.62 19.27
C PRO A 394 24.19 -25.56 19.14
N GLY A 395 24.07 -24.47 19.85
CA GLY A 395 25.00 -23.33 19.82
C GLY A 395 24.54 -22.16 18.94
N PHE A 396 23.41 -22.27 18.26
CA PHE A 396 22.84 -21.23 17.39
C PHE A 396 21.45 -20.76 17.86
N ALA A 397 21.14 -20.90 19.14
CA ALA A 397 19.83 -20.52 19.66
C ALA A 397 19.47 -19.03 19.45
N ASP A 398 20.48 -18.16 19.38
CA ASP A 398 20.31 -16.73 19.15
C ASP A 398 20.70 -16.33 17.70
N TYR A 399 20.65 -17.27 16.75
CA TYR A 399 20.95 -16.97 15.37
C TYR A 399 19.88 -16.07 14.77
N ALA A 400 20.31 -14.97 14.21
CA ALA A 400 19.44 -14.01 13.54
C ALA A 400 20.19 -13.23 12.46
N THR A 401 19.57 -13.12 11.29
CA THR A 401 20.12 -12.40 10.13
C THR A 401 19.13 -11.32 9.68
N PRO A 402 19.08 -10.17 10.39
CA PRO A 402 18.15 -9.12 10.06
C PRO A 402 18.42 -8.56 8.68
N ASN A 403 17.39 -8.56 7.84
CA ASN A 403 17.36 -7.81 6.60
C ASN A 403 16.71 -6.45 6.86
N VAL A 404 17.39 -5.39 6.51
CA VAL A 404 16.95 -4.02 6.71
C VAL A 404 17.00 -3.25 5.41
N ILE A 405 15.85 -2.66 5.02
CA ILE A 405 15.72 -1.80 3.86
C ILE A 405 15.47 -0.38 4.33
N THR A 406 16.30 0.55 3.90
CA THR A 406 16.13 1.98 4.18
C THR A 406 15.74 2.72 2.92
N ASN A 407 14.55 3.30 2.92
CA ASN A 407 13.99 4.05 1.80
C ASN A 407 13.95 5.56 2.10
N HIS A 408 14.21 6.36 1.09
CA HIS A 408 14.02 7.81 1.16
C HIS A 408 13.50 8.36 -0.16
N GLN A 409 12.63 9.36 -0.07
CA GLN A 409 12.07 10.08 -1.21
C GLN A 409 12.10 11.57 -0.97
N SER A 410 12.37 12.32 -2.03
CA SER A 410 12.30 13.79 -2.06
C SER A 410 11.68 14.22 -3.40
N THR A 411 10.46 14.73 -3.36
CA THR A 411 9.69 15.07 -4.56
C THR A 411 9.25 16.52 -4.55
N TRP A 412 9.62 17.26 -5.58
CA TRP A 412 9.10 18.60 -5.88
C TRP A 412 7.99 18.48 -6.92
N THR A 413 6.87 19.15 -6.67
CA THR A 413 5.72 19.17 -7.57
C THR A 413 5.25 20.60 -7.79
N GLN A 414 4.98 20.96 -9.03
CA GLN A 414 4.37 22.23 -9.44
C GLN A 414 3.28 21.96 -10.48
N GLU A 415 2.08 22.44 -10.19
CA GLU A 415 0.98 22.48 -11.14
C GLU A 415 0.48 23.91 -11.29
N VAL A 416 0.26 24.34 -12.51
CA VAL A 416 -0.49 25.58 -12.80
C VAL A 416 -1.66 25.23 -13.70
N ARG A 417 -2.86 25.55 -13.24
CA ARG A 417 -4.13 25.21 -13.89
C ARG A 417 -4.93 26.49 -14.14
N TRP A 418 -5.48 26.59 -15.33
CA TRP A 418 -6.41 27.67 -15.71
C TRP A 418 -7.72 27.02 -16.14
N GLN A 419 -8.83 27.44 -15.56
CA GLN A 419 -10.13 26.85 -15.81
C GLN A 419 -11.27 27.86 -15.81
N SER A 420 -12.34 27.55 -16.57
CA SER A 420 -13.55 28.37 -16.60
C SER A 420 -14.34 28.20 -15.29
N THR A 421 -14.95 29.28 -14.79
CA THR A 421 -15.80 29.28 -13.58
C THR A 421 -17.28 29.53 -13.89
N ASN A 422 -17.65 29.87 -15.12
CA ASN A 422 -19.02 30.13 -15.50
C ASN A 422 -19.78 28.82 -15.79
N ASP A 423 -20.58 28.36 -14.85
CA ASP A 423 -21.36 27.12 -14.94
C ASP A 423 -22.55 27.19 -15.93
N THR A 424 -23.00 28.40 -16.27
CA THR A 424 -24.08 28.60 -17.26
C THR A 424 -23.57 28.61 -18.69
N SER A 425 -22.25 28.64 -18.90
CA SER A 425 -21.66 28.60 -20.24
C SER A 425 -21.85 27.24 -20.89
N LYS A 426 -22.14 27.24 -22.20
CA LYS A 426 -22.09 26.01 -22.98
C LYS A 426 -20.70 25.40 -23.06
N TRP A 427 -19.68 26.23 -22.94
CA TRP A 427 -18.28 25.82 -22.93
C TRP A 427 -17.74 25.82 -21.51
N ARG A 428 -17.21 24.67 -21.09
CA ARG A 428 -16.36 24.55 -19.89
C ARG A 428 -15.01 24.02 -20.34
N TRP A 429 -13.97 24.52 -19.74
CA TRP A 429 -12.60 24.11 -20.06
C TRP A 429 -11.70 24.17 -18.83
N THR A 430 -10.71 23.30 -18.82
CA THR A 430 -9.61 23.25 -17.88
C THR A 430 -8.36 22.95 -18.68
N GLY A 431 -7.28 23.70 -18.47
CA GLY A 431 -5.97 23.42 -19.04
C GLY A 431 -4.88 23.67 -18.03
N GLY A 432 -3.79 22.94 -18.08
CA GLY A 432 -2.71 23.10 -17.13
C GLY A 432 -1.39 22.53 -17.60
N VAL A 433 -0.37 22.92 -16.84
CA VAL A 433 0.98 22.38 -16.95
C VAL A 433 1.37 21.79 -15.61
N PHE A 434 2.04 20.64 -15.65
CA PHE A 434 2.49 19.90 -14.48
C PHE A 434 3.98 19.61 -14.62
N TRP A 435 4.70 19.78 -13.52
CA TRP A 435 6.11 19.43 -13.41
C TRP A 435 6.36 18.71 -12.09
N GLN A 436 7.17 17.65 -12.15
CA GLN A 436 7.60 16.87 -10.98
C GLN A 436 9.06 16.45 -11.14
N LEU A 437 9.77 16.46 -10.02
CA LEU A 437 11.09 15.89 -9.87
C LEU A 437 11.12 15.08 -8.58
N SER A 438 11.19 13.76 -8.70
CA SER A 438 11.38 12.84 -7.58
C SER A 438 12.81 12.30 -7.58
N LYS A 439 13.40 12.24 -6.41
CA LYS A 439 14.65 11.52 -6.14
C LYS A 439 14.36 10.51 -5.04
N GLU A 440 14.65 9.27 -5.33
CA GLU A 440 14.40 8.16 -4.43
C GLU A 440 15.68 7.35 -4.27
N GLY A 441 15.84 6.75 -3.10
CA GLY A 441 16.92 5.84 -2.80
C GLY A 441 16.45 4.73 -1.91
N SER A 442 16.98 3.54 -2.16
CA SER A 442 16.75 2.34 -1.38
C SER A 442 18.07 1.66 -1.10
N ILE A 443 18.30 1.28 0.13
CA ILE A 443 19.47 0.50 0.55
C ILE A 443 18.96 -0.70 1.31
N GLU A 444 19.24 -1.88 0.82
CA GLU A 444 18.93 -3.15 1.42
C GLU A 444 20.21 -3.81 1.95
N GLN A 445 20.14 -4.32 3.15
CA GLN A 445 21.28 -4.91 3.85
C GLN A 445 20.83 -6.15 4.62
N LEU A 446 21.37 -7.30 4.25
CA LEU A 446 21.27 -8.54 5.00
C LEU A 446 22.61 -8.79 5.70
N ASN A 447 22.58 -8.89 7.01
CA ASN A 447 23.78 -9.04 7.82
C ASN A 447 23.75 -10.35 8.61
N ASP A 448 24.68 -11.25 8.30
CA ASP A 448 24.85 -12.50 9.03
C ASP A 448 26.19 -12.51 9.79
N PRO A 449 26.20 -12.13 11.08
CA PRO A 449 27.40 -12.14 11.88
C PRO A 449 27.89 -13.55 12.25
N GLN A 450 27.08 -14.57 12.09
CA GLN A 450 27.35 -15.95 12.48
C GLN A 450 27.54 -16.89 11.26
N ILE A 451 27.52 -16.38 10.03
CA ILE A 451 27.63 -17.18 8.80
C ILE A 451 28.80 -18.17 8.83
N ASN A 452 29.93 -17.74 9.34
CA ASN A 452 31.12 -18.57 9.40
C ASN A 452 30.95 -19.78 10.33
N GLN A 453 30.32 -19.54 11.48
CA GLN A 453 30.07 -20.60 12.47
C GLN A 453 29.04 -21.58 11.93
N LEU A 454 27.99 -21.07 11.28
CA LEU A 454 26.95 -21.88 10.66
C LEU A 454 27.50 -22.73 9.51
N PHE A 455 28.30 -22.15 8.62
CA PHE A 455 28.93 -22.89 7.52
C PHE A 455 29.92 -23.96 8.01
N ASN A 456 30.71 -23.67 9.03
CA ASN A 456 31.57 -24.67 9.66
C ASN A 456 30.76 -25.83 10.28
N TYR A 457 29.59 -25.53 10.80
CA TYR A 457 28.69 -26.55 11.34
C TYR A 457 28.06 -27.40 10.22
N LEU A 458 27.55 -26.76 9.17
CA LEU A 458 26.83 -27.43 8.07
C LEU A 458 27.77 -28.21 7.14
N TYR A 459 28.95 -27.69 6.85
CA TYR A 459 29.85 -28.19 5.79
C TYR A 459 31.23 -28.62 6.28
N GLY A 460 31.54 -28.47 7.58
CA GLY A 460 32.84 -28.73 8.16
C GLY A 460 33.89 -27.68 7.80
N GLU A 461 35.17 -27.92 8.23
CA GLU A 461 36.25 -26.97 7.94
C GLU A 461 36.50 -26.76 6.43
N ASP A 462 36.14 -27.72 5.59
CA ASP A 462 36.25 -27.66 4.13
C ASP A 462 35.13 -26.85 3.46
N GLY A 463 33.97 -26.67 4.09
CA GLY A 463 32.88 -25.79 3.63
C GLY A 463 33.32 -24.35 3.41
N TYR A 464 34.31 -23.96 4.20
CA TYR A 464 35.01 -22.70 4.10
C TYR A 464 35.76 -22.46 2.78
N ALA A 465 36.45 -23.51 2.31
CA ALA A 465 37.27 -23.42 1.08
C ALA A 465 36.38 -23.39 -0.19
N ILE A 466 35.17 -23.90 -0.11
CA ILE A 466 34.23 -24.02 -1.23
C ILE A 466 33.76 -22.64 -1.72
N TYR A 467 33.60 -21.71 -0.79
CA TYR A 467 33.07 -20.38 -1.07
C TYR A 467 34.11 -19.25 -1.12
N GLY A 468 35.42 -19.56 -1.31
CA GLY A 468 36.44 -18.57 -1.60
C GLY A 468 37.14 -17.87 -0.42
N GLY A 469 37.05 -18.46 0.76
CA GLY A 469 38.12 -18.45 1.76
C GLY A 469 38.46 -17.21 2.54
N ASN A 470 37.91 -16.03 2.38
CA ASN A 470 38.33 -14.83 3.15
C ASN A 470 37.20 -13.89 3.60
N TRP A 471 35.98 -14.38 3.69
CA TRP A 471 34.85 -13.59 4.24
C TRP A 471 34.96 -13.29 5.74
N TYR A 472 35.88 -13.95 6.43
CA TYR A 472 36.01 -14.03 7.89
C TYR A 472 36.41 -12.74 8.59
N ASN A 473 37.02 -11.80 7.88
CA ASN A 473 37.43 -10.56 8.51
C ASN A 473 36.41 -9.45 8.30
N CYS A 474 35.27 -9.76 7.67
CA CYS A 474 34.22 -8.77 7.37
C CYS A 474 34.83 -7.42 6.99
N PRO A 475 35.64 -7.35 5.92
CA PRO A 475 36.31 -6.10 5.56
C PRO A 475 35.28 -5.07 5.11
N THR A 476 35.49 -3.84 5.48
CA THR A 476 34.71 -2.72 4.92
C THR A 476 35.15 -2.50 3.48
N TYR A 477 34.22 -2.62 2.54
CA TYR A 477 34.46 -2.33 1.12
C TYR A 477 34.19 -0.86 0.82
N ALA A 478 35.05 -0.23 0.01
CA ALA A 478 34.79 1.10 -0.50
C ALA A 478 33.60 1.05 -1.49
N ASN A 479 32.57 1.83 -1.22
CA ASN A 479 31.51 2.04 -2.19
C ASN A 479 32.00 3.02 -3.27
N PRO A 480 32.33 2.55 -4.50
CA PRO A 480 32.96 3.40 -5.51
C PRO A 480 32.01 4.47 -6.08
N TYR A 481 30.70 4.38 -5.79
CA TYR A 481 29.70 5.25 -6.40
C TYR A 481 29.03 6.23 -5.42
N GLY A 482 29.34 6.16 -4.13
CA GLY A 482 28.78 7.07 -3.12
C GLY A 482 27.25 7.02 -3.00
N VAL A 483 26.63 5.92 -3.43
CA VAL A 483 25.17 5.74 -3.40
C VAL A 483 24.67 5.55 -1.97
N ALA A 484 25.51 5.03 -1.10
CA ALA A 484 25.22 4.91 0.33
C ALA A 484 25.64 6.17 1.11
N PRO A 485 25.03 6.45 2.26
CA PRO A 485 25.46 7.54 3.14
C PRO A 485 26.89 7.40 3.67
N SER A 486 27.47 6.20 3.61
CA SER A 486 28.87 5.94 3.92
C SER A 486 29.60 5.39 2.70
N SER A 487 30.85 5.79 2.52
CA SER A 487 31.73 5.24 1.47
C SER A 487 32.18 3.80 1.75
N TYR A 488 31.64 3.16 2.79
CA TYR A 488 32.02 1.81 3.21
C TYR A 488 30.77 0.98 3.47
N ILE A 489 30.76 -0.25 2.95
CA ILE A 489 29.77 -1.27 3.26
C ILE A 489 30.16 -1.90 4.59
N PRO A 490 29.25 -1.99 5.56
CA PRO A 490 29.54 -2.68 6.82
C PRO A 490 30.01 -4.11 6.56
N ALA A 491 30.93 -4.54 7.38
CA ALA A 491 31.41 -5.90 7.38
C ALA A 491 30.26 -6.89 7.68
N CYS A 492 30.32 -8.11 7.17
CA CYS A 492 29.33 -9.17 7.34
C CYS A 492 27.97 -8.94 6.64
N ASN A 493 27.85 -7.98 5.73
CA ASN A 493 26.72 -7.96 4.81
C ASN A 493 26.88 -9.06 3.75
N ILE A 494 26.04 -10.07 3.85
CA ILE A 494 26.00 -11.18 2.87
C ILE A 494 25.24 -10.76 1.62
N TYR A 495 24.30 -9.83 1.76
CA TYR A 495 23.57 -9.15 0.68
C TYR A 495 23.60 -7.64 0.90
N TYR A 496 23.98 -6.89 -0.12
CA TYR A 496 23.93 -5.44 -0.15
C TYR A 496 23.45 -4.94 -1.50
N ASN A 497 22.41 -4.15 -1.50
CA ASN A 497 21.82 -3.58 -2.70
C ASN A 497 21.50 -2.11 -2.46
N ALA A 498 22.05 -1.21 -3.27
CA ALA A 498 21.84 0.23 -3.18
C ALA A 498 21.36 0.79 -4.51
N ASN A 499 20.20 1.39 -4.50
CA ASN A 499 19.56 1.99 -5.65
C ASN A 499 19.36 3.48 -5.41
N SER A 500 19.64 4.30 -6.43
CA SER A 500 19.32 5.72 -6.44
C SER A 500 18.67 6.09 -7.76
N THR A 501 17.48 6.69 -7.70
CA THR A 501 16.73 7.06 -8.89
C THR A 501 16.46 8.56 -8.96
N THR A 502 16.29 9.02 -10.18
CA THR A 502 15.72 10.33 -10.47
C THR A 502 14.61 10.16 -11.49
N ASP A 503 13.41 10.52 -11.08
CA ASP A 503 12.21 10.50 -11.92
C ASP A 503 11.75 11.92 -12.21
N ARG A 504 11.58 12.28 -13.48
CA ARG A 504 11.14 13.60 -13.90
C ARG A 504 9.93 13.48 -14.80
N GLN A 505 8.96 14.33 -14.57
CA GLN A 505 7.79 14.45 -15.42
C GLN A 505 7.51 15.91 -15.75
N ILE A 506 7.23 16.20 -17.00
CA ILE A 506 6.61 17.45 -17.45
C ILE A 506 5.42 17.09 -18.34
N ALA A 507 4.28 17.74 -18.12
CA ALA A 507 3.09 17.46 -18.88
C ALA A 507 2.28 18.73 -19.16
N GLY A 508 1.68 18.76 -20.34
CA GLY A 508 0.58 19.64 -20.66
C GLY A 508 -0.72 18.84 -20.73
N TYR A 509 -1.80 19.35 -20.19
CA TYR A 509 -3.09 18.68 -20.20
C TYR A 509 -4.24 19.66 -20.34
N GLY A 510 -5.38 19.15 -20.79
CA GLY A 510 -6.61 19.93 -20.82
C GLY A 510 -7.83 19.09 -21.09
N GLU A 511 -8.96 19.61 -20.65
CA GLU A 511 -10.30 19.13 -20.97
C GLU A 511 -11.15 20.30 -21.49
N ILE A 512 -11.94 20.02 -22.50
CA ILE A 512 -12.94 20.94 -23.01
C ILE A 512 -14.29 20.23 -23.08
N ALA A 513 -15.30 20.83 -22.51
CA ALA A 513 -16.65 20.32 -22.49
C ALA A 513 -17.61 21.26 -23.21
N TYR A 514 -18.46 20.72 -24.05
CA TYR A 514 -19.50 21.45 -24.79
C TYR A 514 -20.88 20.88 -24.49
N ALA A 515 -21.78 21.76 -24.05
CA ALA A 515 -23.19 21.43 -23.88
C ALA A 515 -23.97 21.66 -25.18
N PHE A 516 -24.33 20.56 -25.84
CA PHE A 516 -25.18 20.60 -27.05
C PHE A 516 -26.58 21.09 -26.68
N THR A 517 -27.07 20.57 -25.57
CA THR A 517 -28.32 20.99 -24.93
C THR A 517 -28.08 21.22 -23.46
N ASP A 518 -29.08 21.67 -22.72
CA ASP A 518 -28.98 21.81 -21.27
C ASP A 518 -28.78 20.46 -20.56
N THR A 519 -29.11 19.35 -21.24
CA THR A 519 -29.03 17.99 -20.70
C THR A 519 -27.90 17.16 -21.30
N LEU A 520 -27.39 17.45 -22.48
CA LEU A 520 -26.38 16.64 -23.18
C LEU A 520 -25.04 17.38 -23.30
N ARG A 521 -24.00 16.81 -22.72
CA ARG A 521 -22.63 17.37 -22.74
C ARG A 521 -21.62 16.35 -23.21
N LEU A 522 -20.71 16.78 -24.06
CA LEU A 522 -19.52 16.04 -24.48
C LEU A 522 -18.28 16.70 -23.89
N THR A 523 -17.45 15.91 -23.24
CA THR A 523 -16.13 16.33 -22.72
C THR A 523 -15.04 15.58 -23.47
N LEU A 524 -14.07 16.31 -23.97
CA LEU A 524 -12.85 15.79 -24.62
C LEU A 524 -11.65 16.25 -23.81
N GLY A 525 -10.76 15.37 -23.47
CA GLY A 525 -9.54 15.68 -22.75
C GLY A 525 -8.35 14.90 -23.28
N ASP A 526 -7.17 15.45 -23.08
CA ASP A 526 -5.91 14.76 -23.29
C ASP A 526 -4.83 15.33 -22.38
N ARG A 527 -3.86 14.49 -22.05
CA ARG A 527 -2.61 14.85 -21.40
C ARG A 527 -1.47 14.25 -22.20
N VAL A 528 -0.50 15.06 -22.52
CA VAL A 528 0.79 14.64 -23.09
C VAL A 528 1.86 14.89 -22.04
N ALA A 529 2.51 13.83 -21.61
CA ALA A 529 3.57 13.88 -20.64
C ALA A 529 4.90 13.45 -21.28
N ARG A 530 5.99 14.08 -20.87
CA ARG A 530 7.33 13.55 -21.08
C ARG A 530 7.84 13.09 -19.72
N THR A 531 8.12 11.78 -19.62
CA THR A 531 8.73 11.15 -18.46
C THR A 531 10.18 10.80 -18.75
N SER A 532 11.05 10.91 -17.76
CA SER A 532 12.41 10.42 -17.83
C SER A 532 12.83 9.85 -16.49
N PHE A 533 13.40 8.68 -16.53
CA PHE A 533 13.86 7.91 -15.39
C PHE A 533 15.36 7.62 -15.53
N SER A 534 16.09 7.68 -14.43
CA SER A 534 17.47 7.19 -14.36
C SER A 534 17.67 6.45 -13.05
N LEU A 535 18.32 5.29 -13.14
CA LEU A 535 18.71 4.44 -12.01
C LEU A 535 20.23 4.34 -11.97
N GLN A 536 20.79 4.50 -10.78
CA GLN A 536 22.14 4.09 -10.42
C GLN A 536 22.00 2.95 -9.43
N HIS A 537 22.59 1.83 -9.75
CA HIS A 537 22.53 0.60 -8.96
C HIS A 537 23.93 0.16 -8.57
N PHE A 538 24.06 -0.35 -7.35
CA PHE A 538 25.24 -1.02 -6.86
C PHE A 538 24.83 -2.19 -5.97
N SER A 539 25.32 -3.39 -6.25
CA SER A 539 25.13 -4.56 -5.39
C SER A 539 26.45 -5.22 -5.03
N ASN A 540 26.49 -5.82 -3.86
CA ASN A 540 27.63 -6.56 -3.34
C ASN A 540 27.16 -7.59 -2.31
N GLY A 541 28.05 -8.46 -1.87
CA GLY A 541 27.78 -9.50 -0.90
C GLY A 541 27.79 -10.89 -1.54
N PHE A 542 27.89 -11.89 -0.70
CA PHE A 542 28.01 -13.30 -1.11
C PHE A 542 26.79 -13.76 -1.92
N GLU A 543 25.59 -13.42 -1.52
CA GLU A 543 24.35 -13.81 -2.18
C GLU A 543 24.11 -13.08 -3.51
N ASN A 544 24.79 -11.95 -3.74
CA ASN A 544 24.76 -11.23 -5.01
C ASN A 544 25.79 -11.71 -6.03
N TYR A 545 26.77 -12.54 -5.65
CA TYR A 545 27.92 -12.88 -6.50
C TYR A 545 28.18 -14.38 -6.65
N GLY A 546 27.55 -15.21 -5.82
CA GLY A 546 28.01 -16.57 -5.65
C GLY A 546 29.43 -16.60 -5.05
N PRO A 547 30.10 -17.74 -5.07
CA PRO A 547 31.46 -17.87 -4.52
C PRO A 547 32.43 -16.91 -5.21
N CYS A 548 32.97 -15.93 -4.45
CA CYS A 548 33.98 -15.02 -4.95
C CYS A 548 35.37 -15.63 -4.73
N PRO A 549 36.11 -16.01 -5.76
CA PRO A 549 37.46 -16.53 -5.62
C PRO A 549 38.44 -15.36 -5.32
N GLY A 550 38.80 -15.16 -4.05
CA GLY A 550 39.88 -14.25 -3.64
C GLY A 550 39.41 -12.98 -2.90
N GLU A 551 40.36 -12.18 -2.46
CA GLU A 551 40.12 -10.93 -1.76
C GLU A 551 39.41 -9.90 -2.67
N GLY A 552 38.15 -9.57 -2.32
CA GLY A 552 37.37 -8.46 -2.88
C GLY A 552 36.47 -8.82 -4.05
N CYS A 553 35.21 -9.14 -3.75
CA CYS A 553 34.14 -9.10 -4.74
C CYS A 553 33.97 -7.63 -5.22
N PRO A 554 34.16 -7.33 -6.50
CA PRO A 554 34.21 -5.94 -6.97
C PRO A 554 32.88 -5.20 -6.94
N GLY A 555 31.78 -5.87 -6.59
CA GLY A 555 30.43 -5.32 -6.70
C GLY A 555 29.95 -5.19 -8.16
N VAL A 556 28.65 -5.34 -8.40
CA VAL A 556 28.01 -5.01 -9.68
C VAL A 556 27.45 -3.60 -9.60
N SER A 557 27.79 -2.80 -10.57
CA SER A 557 27.18 -1.48 -10.73
C SER A 557 26.50 -1.38 -12.08
N GLY A 558 25.35 -0.72 -12.09
CA GLY A 558 24.56 -0.52 -13.31
C GLY A 558 24.02 0.90 -13.40
N LEU A 559 23.83 1.31 -14.64
CA LEU A 559 23.17 2.56 -14.99
C LEU A 559 22.05 2.23 -15.98
N ALA A 560 20.83 2.60 -15.63
CA ALA A 560 19.71 2.48 -16.56
C ALA A 560 19.04 3.83 -16.74
N SER A 561 18.57 4.12 -17.94
CA SER A 561 17.79 5.32 -18.21
C SER A 561 16.73 5.08 -19.26
N GLN A 562 15.53 5.63 -19.02
CA GLN A 562 14.40 5.53 -19.91
C GLN A 562 13.74 6.90 -20.09
N SER A 563 13.22 7.19 -21.27
CA SER A 563 12.44 8.41 -21.53
C SER A 563 11.35 8.13 -22.53
N GLU A 564 10.14 8.55 -22.20
CA GLU A 564 8.92 8.28 -22.98
C GLU A 564 8.04 9.51 -23.07
N THR A 565 7.12 9.48 -24.04
CA THR A 565 6.14 10.56 -24.21
C THR A 565 4.73 9.96 -24.35
N PRO A 566 4.15 9.43 -23.25
CA PRO A 566 2.80 8.91 -23.25
C PRO A 566 1.75 10.01 -23.41
N ASN A 567 0.58 9.63 -23.98
CA ASN A 567 -0.63 10.44 -23.95
C ASN A 567 -1.80 9.67 -23.33
N THR A 568 -2.73 10.41 -22.71
CA THR A 568 -3.90 9.86 -22.01
C THR A 568 -5.17 10.58 -22.41
N PRO A 569 -5.72 10.24 -23.60
CA PRO A 569 -6.99 10.80 -24.06
C PRO A 569 -8.17 10.33 -23.21
N LYS A 570 -9.17 11.20 -23.10
CA LYS A 570 -10.46 10.96 -22.48
C LYS A 570 -11.59 11.51 -23.33
N VAL A 571 -12.65 10.72 -23.44
CA VAL A 571 -13.92 11.13 -24.05
C VAL A 571 -15.03 10.76 -23.08
N ASN A 572 -15.84 11.73 -22.70
CA ASN A 572 -17.00 11.49 -21.84
C ASN A 572 -18.25 12.13 -22.47
N LEU A 573 -19.29 11.35 -22.60
CA LEU A 573 -20.62 11.83 -22.99
C LEU A 573 -21.53 11.68 -21.77
N SER A 574 -22.07 12.80 -21.28
CA SER A 574 -22.97 12.84 -20.15
C SER A 574 -24.35 13.37 -20.54
N TYR A 575 -25.39 12.68 -20.06
CA TYR A 575 -26.78 13.04 -20.23
C TYR A 575 -27.45 13.26 -18.88
N GLN A 576 -27.59 14.52 -18.48
CA GLN A 576 -28.30 14.95 -17.28
C GLN A 576 -29.79 15.05 -17.64
N MET A 577 -30.54 13.97 -17.44
CA MET A 577 -31.94 13.90 -17.79
C MET A 577 -32.77 14.94 -17.02
N ASP A 578 -32.45 15.08 -15.73
CA ASP A 578 -33.00 16.08 -14.82
C ASP A 578 -32.02 16.34 -13.67
N ASN A 579 -32.38 17.11 -12.67
CA ASN A 579 -31.52 17.43 -11.52
C ASN A 579 -31.15 16.19 -10.65
N ARG A 580 -31.78 15.03 -10.90
CA ARG A 580 -31.64 13.82 -10.08
C ARG A 580 -31.05 12.64 -10.84
N ASN A 581 -31.04 12.70 -12.17
CA ASN A 581 -30.74 11.54 -13.01
C ASN A 581 -29.65 11.88 -14.01
N LEU A 582 -28.47 11.28 -13.84
CA LEU A 582 -27.31 11.38 -14.71
C LEU A 582 -27.01 10.02 -15.33
N PHE A 583 -26.82 9.98 -16.64
CA PHE A 583 -26.25 8.84 -17.37
C PHE A 583 -24.97 9.28 -18.08
N TYR A 584 -23.99 8.40 -18.16
CA TYR A 584 -22.74 8.75 -18.83
C TYR A 584 -22.11 7.55 -19.52
N ALA A 585 -21.27 7.85 -20.51
CA ALA A 585 -20.36 6.90 -21.14
C ALA A 585 -18.98 7.54 -21.24
N THR A 586 -17.95 6.79 -20.82
CA THR A 586 -16.58 7.29 -20.77
C THR A 586 -15.62 6.33 -21.46
N TYR A 587 -14.74 6.87 -22.28
CA TYR A 587 -13.48 6.26 -22.65
C TYR A 587 -12.36 7.04 -21.98
N ALA A 588 -11.44 6.34 -21.30
CA ALA A 588 -10.29 6.95 -20.66
C ALA A 588 -9.06 6.05 -20.76
N LYS A 589 -7.88 6.66 -20.87
CA LYS A 589 -6.60 5.96 -20.85
C LYS A 589 -5.80 6.38 -19.63
N GLY A 590 -5.17 5.41 -18.94
CA GLY A 590 -4.16 5.59 -17.93
C GLY A 590 -2.80 5.05 -18.41
N PHE A 591 -1.74 5.44 -17.74
CA PHE A 591 -0.42 4.88 -17.98
C PHE A 591 0.40 4.89 -16.69
N ARG A 592 1.35 3.98 -16.63
CA ARG A 592 2.40 3.90 -15.64
C ARG A 592 3.74 4.07 -16.37
N PRO A 593 4.67 4.95 -15.89
CA PRO A 593 5.91 5.21 -16.61
C PRO A 593 6.83 4.00 -16.57
N GLY A 594 7.60 3.81 -17.62
CA GLY A 594 8.68 2.84 -17.68
C GLY A 594 9.82 3.17 -16.70
N GLY A 595 10.74 2.24 -16.56
CA GLY A 595 11.83 2.36 -15.60
C GLY A 595 13.10 1.62 -16.01
N GLY A 596 13.94 1.32 -15.06
CA GLY A 596 15.19 0.58 -15.26
C GLY A 596 15.37 -0.50 -14.21
N ASN A 597 16.08 -1.53 -14.59
CA ASN A 597 16.44 -2.66 -13.76
C ASN A 597 17.86 -2.55 -13.22
N ALA A 598 18.07 -3.15 -12.05
CA ALA A 598 19.40 -3.48 -11.58
C ALA A 598 20.08 -4.46 -12.56
N THR A 599 21.39 -4.35 -12.71
CA THR A 599 22.15 -5.31 -13.52
C THR A 599 22.27 -6.62 -12.74
N LEU A 600 21.80 -7.72 -13.32
CA LEU A 600 21.98 -9.04 -12.71
C LEU A 600 23.44 -9.51 -12.87
N PRO A 601 23.98 -10.24 -11.88
CA PRO A 601 25.29 -10.84 -11.95
C PRO A 601 25.39 -11.92 -13.03
N SER A 602 26.60 -12.17 -13.54
CA SER A 602 26.82 -13.14 -14.62
C SER A 602 26.54 -14.61 -14.24
N TYR A 603 26.50 -14.94 -12.97
CA TYR A 603 26.10 -16.29 -12.55
C TYR A 603 24.59 -16.56 -12.80
N CYS A 604 23.78 -15.51 -12.96
CA CYS A 604 22.38 -15.61 -13.37
C CYS A 604 22.19 -15.98 -14.85
N ASP A 605 23.24 -15.86 -15.70
CA ASP A 605 23.10 -16.01 -17.16
C ASP A 605 22.53 -17.39 -17.55
N ALA A 606 22.91 -18.44 -16.85
CA ALA A 606 22.41 -19.79 -17.11
C ALA A 606 20.90 -19.90 -16.82
N ASN A 607 20.46 -19.36 -15.70
CA ASN A 607 19.05 -19.38 -15.28
C ASN A 607 18.20 -18.41 -16.13
N LEU A 608 18.74 -17.23 -16.51
CA LEU A 608 18.12 -16.32 -17.47
C LEU A 608 17.86 -17.02 -18.82
N ASN A 609 18.88 -17.69 -19.36
CA ASN A 609 18.75 -18.43 -20.61
C ASN A 609 17.73 -19.58 -20.51
N GLN A 610 17.67 -20.27 -19.36
CA GLN A 610 16.67 -21.30 -19.10
C GLN A 610 15.25 -20.72 -19.05
N ALA A 611 15.09 -19.52 -18.48
CA ALA A 611 13.82 -18.79 -18.45
C ALA A 611 13.47 -18.11 -19.80
N GLY A 612 14.35 -18.22 -20.81
CA GLY A 612 14.12 -17.67 -22.13
C GLY A 612 14.61 -16.22 -22.34
N PHE A 613 15.43 -15.72 -21.44
CA PHE A 613 16.04 -14.38 -21.55
C PHE A 613 17.52 -14.49 -21.89
N PRO A 614 17.99 -13.94 -23.04
CA PRO A 614 19.42 -13.92 -23.37
C PRO A 614 20.24 -13.01 -22.44
N SER A 615 19.58 -12.06 -21.79
CA SER A 615 20.09 -11.18 -20.72
C SER A 615 18.94 -10.51 -20.02
N SER A 616 19.12 -10.04 -18.80
CA SER A 616 18.13 -9.18 -18.15
C SER A 616 17.98 -7.86 -18.90
N PRO A 617 16.75 -7.36 -19.14
CA PRO A 617 16.57 -6.05 -19.77
C PRO A 617 17.03 -4.94 -18.83
N ASN A 618 17.82 -4.00 -19.34
CA ASN A 618 18.27 -2.84 -18.54
C ASN A 618 17.10 -1.87 -18.23
N THR A 619 16.08 -1.85 -19.09
CA THR A 619 14.94 -0.94 -18.98
C THR A 619 13.66 -1.65 -19.39
N TYR A 620 12.55 -1.16 -18.88
CA TYR A 620 11.20 -1.56 -19.27
C TYR A 620 10.39 -0.33 -19.65
N ASN A 621 9.40 -0.50 -20.53
CA ASN A 621 8.60 0.58 -21.09
C ASN A 621 7.36 0.87 -20.22
N ALA A 622 6.70 2.00 -20.50
CA ALA A 622 5.37 2.29 -19.97
C ALA A 622 4.37 1.21 -20.37
N ASP A 623 3.49 0.88 -19.42
CA ASP A 623 2.27 0.14 -19.70
C ASP A 623 1.06 1.08 -19.72
N SER A 624 -0.09 0.60 -20.15
CA SER A 624 -1.29 1.44 -20.22
C SER A 624 -2.58 0.66 -20.13
N THR A 625 -3.55 1.29 -19.48
CA THR A 625 -4.94 0.83 -19.42
C THR A 625 -5.84 1.67 -20.32
N GLN A 626 -6.81 1.03 -20.98
CA GLN A 626 -7.87 1.65 -21.76
C GLN A 626 -9.20 1.17 -21.20
N SER A 627 -9.99 2.09 -20.69
CA SER A 627 -11.28 1.80 -20.08
C SER A 627 -12.44 2.29 -20.91
N TYR A 628 -13.46 1.46 -21.03
CA TYR A 628 -14.79 1.78 -21.54
C TYR A 628 -15.77 1.58 -20.41
N GLU A 629 -16.47 2.63 -20.01
CA GLU A 629 -17.39 2.63 -18.89
C GLU A 629 -18.73 3.25 -19.28
N ILE A 630 -19.82 2.63 -18.85
CA ILE A 630 -21.17 3.20 -18.88
C ILE A 630 -21.68 3.20 -17.46
N GLY A 631 -22.22 4.33 -17.02
CA GLY A 631 -22.76 4.42 -15.66
C GLY A 631 -23.94 5.36 -15.54
N SER A 632 -24.55 5.30 -14.38
CA SER A 632 -25.66 6.19 -14.02
C SER A 632 -25.62 6.56 -12.54
N LYS A 633 -26.12 7.74 -12.23
CA LYS A 633 -26.37 8.22 -10.86
C LYS A 633 -27.78 8.75 -10.78
N ASN A 634 -28.59 8.14 -9.95
CA ASN A 634 -30.03 8.40 -9.91
C ASN A 634 -30.50 8.63 -8.47
N SER A 635 -31.19 9.71 -8.21
CA SER A 635 -31.87 10.02 -6.97
C SER A 635 -33.39 9.89 -7.20
N PHE A 636 -33.94 8.69 -6.98
CA PHE A 636 -35.38 8.44 -7.20
C PHE A 636 -36.26 9.25 -6.24
N SER A 637 -35.73 9.58 -5.08
CA SER A 637 -36.32 10.45 -4.09
C SER A 637 -35.24 11.15 -3.27
N SER A 638 -35.60 12.04 -2.35
CA SER A 638 -34.66 12.58 -1.34
C SER A 638 -34.07 11.47 -0.47
N ASN A 639 -34.72 10.31 -0.41
CA ASN A 639 -34.41 9.22 0.51
C ASN A 639 -33.86 7.98 -0.18
N PHE A 640 -33.72 7.99 -1.51
CA PHE A 640 -33.18 6.85 -2.25
C PHE A 640 -32.29 7.31 -3.40
N LYS A 641 -30.99 7.02 -3.28
CA LYS A 641 -29.97 7.25 -4.29
C LYS A 641 -29.35 5.93 -4.73
N ILE A 642 -28.98 5.83 -5.99
CA ILE A 642 -28.25 4.68 -6.54
C ILE A 642 -27.23 5.18 -7.58
N ALA A 643 -26.02 4.66 -7.51
CA ALA A 643 -24.99 4.86 -8.51
C ALA A 643 -24.53 3.50 -9.03
N THR A 644 -24.45 3.35 -10.35
CA THR A 644 -24.00 2.10 -10.98
C THR A 644 -23.01 2.40 -12.09
N SER A 645 -22.06 1.49 -12.30
CA SER A 645 -21.20 1.50 -13.48
C SER A 645 -20.91 0.07 -13.95
N ILE A 646 -20.78 -0.09 -15.26
CA ILE A 646 -20.30 -1.30 -15.92
C ILE A 646 -19.06 -0.91 -16.70
N TYR A 647 -18.00 -1.68 -16.58
CA TYR A 647 -16.72 -1.34 -17.17
C TYR A 647 -16.05 -2.51 -17.89
N TYR A 648 -15.21 -2.15 -18.86
CA TYR A 648 -14.28 -3.03 -19.55
C TYR A 648 -12.95 -2.30 -19.68
N ILE A 649 -11.91 -2.82 -19.04
CA ILE A 649 -10.57 -2.25 -19.03
C ILE A 649 -9.63 -3.23 -19.73
N LYS A 650 -8.95 -2.76 -20.77
CA LYS A 650 -7.86 -3.49 -21.42
C LYS A 650 -6.55 -2.95 -20.88
N TRP A 651 -5.71 -3.83 -20.32
CA TRP A 651 -4.37 -3.51 -19.87
C TRP A 651 -3.35 -4.12 -20.83
N SER A 652 -2.41 -3.33 -21.28
CA SER A 652 -1.45 -3.71 -22.32
C SER A 652 -0.04 -3.39 -21.91
N ASN A 653 0.91 -4.25 -22.30
CA ASN A 653 2.32 -4.09 -22.06
C ASN A 653 2.68 -4.05 -20.57
N ILE A 654 2.04 -4.92 -19.79
CA ILE A 654 2.02 -4.92 -18.32
C ILE A 654 3.45 -5.04 -17.77
N GLN A 655 3.84 -4.14 -16.86
CA GLN A 655 5.08 -4.26 -16.10
C GLN A 655 4.89 -5.33 -15.03
N GLN A 656 5.71 -6.37 -15.08
CA GLN A 656 5.70 -7.49 -14.14
C GLN A 656 7.10 -7.78 -13.64
N ASN A 657 7.21 -8.18 -12.39
CA ASN A 657 8.43 -8.77 -11.88
C ASN A 657 8.60 -10.19 -12.43
N VAL A 658 9.80 -10.50 -12.90
CA VAL A 658 10.23 -11.80 -13.35
C VAL A 658 11.28 -12.29 -12.36
N TYR A 659 10.91 -13.28 -11.58
CA TYR A 659 11.84 -13.95 -10.67
C TYR A 659 12.62 -15.03 -11.43
N ILE A 660 13.94 -15.02 -11.30
CA ILE A 660 14.83 -16.01 -11.89
C ILE A 660 15.24 -16.97 -10.79
N GLY A 661 14.58 -18.11 -10.74
CA GLY A 661 14.85 -19.18 -9.78
C GLY A 661 16.24 -19.82 -9.92
N GLY A 662 16.45 -20.88 -9.17
CA GLY A 662 17.71 -21.63 -9.15
C GLY A 662 18.83 -20.84 -8.46
N ALA A 663 20.07 -21.03 -8.92
CA ALA A 663 21.24 -20.36 -8.32
C ALA A 663 21.24 -18.83 -8.47
N CYS A 664 20.36 -18.25 -9.31
CA CYS A 664 20.24 -16.80 -9.46
C CYS A 664 19.52 -16.14 -8.28
N GLY A 665 18.31 -16.59 -7.95
CA GLY A 665 17.52 -16.04 -6.82
C GLY A 665 17.15 -14.57 -6.92
N LEU A 666 17.30 -13.93 -8.08
CA LEU A 666 17.10 -12.49 -8.29
C LEU A 666 15.95 -12.22 -9.28
N GLN A 667 15.51 -10.98 -9.32
CA GLN A 667 14.39 -10.57 -10.17
C GLN A 667 14.68 -9.29 -10.96
N PHE A 668 13.90 -9.09 -12.01
CA PHE A 668 13.85 -7.84 -12.79
C PHE A 668 12.43 -7.58 -13.27
N THR A 669 12.15 -6.35 -13.66
CA THR A 669 10.86 -5.96 -14.26
C THR A 669 10.95 -6.00 -15.78
N ASP A 670 9.92 -6.57 -16.43
CA ASP A 670 9.77 -6.52 -17.90
C ASP A 670 8.30 -6.27 -18.29
N ASN A 671 8.08 -5.97 -19.56
CA ASN A 671 6.76 -5.72 -20.12
C ASN A 671 6.14 -7.00 -20.68
N LEU A 672 5.27 -7.64 -19.91
CA LEU A 672 4.77 -8.97 -20.19
C LEU A 672 3.25 -9.02 -20.28
N GLY A 673 2.74 -9.43 -21.43
CA GLY A 673 1.36 -9.81 -21.64
C GLY A 673 0.36 -8.66 -21.74
N THR A 674 -0.89 -9.07 -21.83
CA THR A 674 -2.08 -8.22 -21.84
C THR A 674 -3.14 -8.85 -20.95
N ALA A 675 -3.93 -8.02 -20.28
CA ALA A 675 -5.01 -8.45 -19.42
C ALA A 675 -6.30 -7.65 -19.70
N VAL A 676 -7.41 -8.19 -19.24
CA VAL A 676 -8.71 -7.55 -19.25
C VAL A 676 -9.32 -7.64 -17.88
N ALA A 677 -9.71 -6.49 -17.34
CA ALA A 677 -10.57 -6.38 -16.18
C ALA A 677 -11.97 -5.90 -16.62
N LYS A 678 -13.01 -6.62 -16.24
CA LYS A 678 -14.39 -6.29 -16.55
C LYS A 678 -15.30 -6.58 -15.37
N GLY A 679 -16.34 -5.78 -15.24
CA GLY A 679 -17.23 -5.95 -14.09
C GLY A 679 -18.24 -4.84 -13.96
N PHE A 680 -18.80 -4.74 -12.78
CA PHE A 680 -19.70 -3.66 -12.41
C PHE A 680 -19.51 -3.23 -10.95
N ASP A 681 -19.89 -1.98 -10.67
CA ASP A 681 -20.00 -1.42 -9.33
C ASP A 681 -21.41 -0.93 -9.09
N LEU A 682 -21.92 -1.11 -7.89
CA LEU A 682 -23.21 -0.60 -7.44
C LEU A 682 -23.04 0.02 -6.04
N GLN A 683 -23.58 1.21 -5.86
CA GLN A 683 -23.72 1.88 -4.58
C GLN A 683 -25.16 2.36 -4.43
N ALA A 684 -25.78 2.12 -3.28
CA ALA A 684 -27.13 2.60 -3.01
C ALA A 684 -27.24 3.09 -1.58
N GLU A 685 -27.95 4.19 -1.39
CA GLU A 685 -28.29 4.77 -0.11
C GLU A 685 -29.82 4.86 0.01
N LEU A 686 -30.37 4.40 1.12
CA LEU A 686 -31.79 4.35 1.34
C LEU A 686 -32.13 4.78 2.79
N ALA A 687 -32.95 5.79 2.94
CA ALA A 687 -33.50 6.22 4.22
C ALA A 687 -35.02 5.87 4.29
N LEU A 688 -35.41 5.05 5.28
CA LEU A 688 -36.77 4.61 5.52
C LEU A 688 -37.21 4.95 6.96
N GLY A 689 -37.78 6.12 7.14
CA GLY A 689 -38.15 6.59 8.49
C GLY A 689 -36.92 6.74 9.39
N HIS A 690 -36.82 5.86 10.37
CA HIS A 690 -35.69 5.83 11.31
C HIS A 690 -34.51 4.95 10.83
N PHE A 691 -34.64 4.25 9.71
CA PHE A 691 -33.58 3.38 9.19
C PHE A 691 -32.87 4.05 8.02
N LYS A 692 -31.54 3.94 8.03
CA LYS A 692 -30.67 4.26 6.90
C LYS A 692 -29.92 2.98 6.50
N PHE A 693 -29.81 2.76 5.20
CA PHE A 693 -29.08 1.64 4.62
C PHE A 693 -28.09 2.16 3.59
N ASP A 694 -26.85 1.69 3.70
CA ASP A 694 -25.78 1.91 2.73
C ASP A 694 -25.39 0.55 2.14
N ILE A 695 -25.47 0.40 0.83
CA ILE A 695 -25.12 -0.83 0.13
C ILE A 695 -24.04 -0.49 -0.87
N ALA A 696 -22.93 -1.21 -0.84
CA ALA A 696 -21.92 -1.16 -1.88
C ALA A 696 -21.56 -2.58 -2.30
N THR A 697 -21.54 -2.86 -3.61
CA THR A 697 -21.12 -4.15 -4.14
C THR A 697 -20.43 -4.00 -5.48
N GLY A 698 -19.45 -4.85 -5.74
CA GLY A 698 -18.72 -4.90 -6.99
C GLY A 698 -18.40 -6.33 -7.41
N TYR A 699 -18.37 -6.52 -8.71
CA TYR A 699 -17.83 -7.72 -9.33
C TYR A 699 -16.71 -7.35 -10.30
N THR A 700 -15.57 -8.03 -10.18
CA THR A 700 -14.39 -7.83 -11.00
C THR A 700 -13.85 -9.17 -11.50
N ASP A 701 -13.81 -9.34 -12.82
CA ASP A 701 -13.11 -10.43 -13.52
C ASP A 701 -11.86 -9.84 -14.19
N ALA A 702 -10.70 -9.99 -13.55
CA ALA A 702 -9.43 -9.43 -14.00
C ALA A 702 -8.42 -10.56 -14.28
N ARG A 703 -8.17 -10.81 -15.59
CA ARG A 703 -7.36 -11.95 -16.02
C ARG A 703 -6.52 -11.64 -17.26
N TYR A 704 -5.42 -12.39 -17.40
CA TYR A 704 -4.61 -12.38 -18.61
C TYR A 704 -5.41 -12.92 -19.81
N THR A 705 -5.35 -12.23 -20.95
CA THR A 705 -6.08 -12.59 -22.19
C THR A 705 -5.22 -13.36 -23.18
N ALA A 706 -3.91 -13.16 -23.13
CA ALA A 706 -2.94 -13.90 -23.89
C ALA A 706 -1.78 -14.21 -22.96
N GLY A 707 -1.15 -15.38 -23.11
CA GLY A 707 0.10 -15.67 -22.45
C GLY A 707 1.17 -14.64 -22.86
N SER A 708 2.02 -14.28 -21.93
CA SER A 708 3.28 -13.63 -22.25
C SER A 708 4.35 -14.71 -22.37
N PHE A 709 5.28 -14.52 -23.30
CA PHE A 709 6.27 -15.53 -23.62
C PHE A 709 7.66 -14.92 -23.58
N GLY A 710 8.57 -15.56 -22.85
CA GLY A 710 10.00 -15.28 -22.97
C GLY A 710 10.58 -16.00 -24.21
N PRO A 711 11.62 -15.45 -24.86
CA PRO A 711 12.26 -16.09 -25.98
C PRO A 711 12.98 -17.37 -25.53
N CYS A 712 12.70 -18.50 -26.19
CA CYS A 712 13.37 -19.77 -25.91
C CYS A 712 14.46 -20.03 -26.94
N GLU A 713 15.61 -19.42 -26.82
CA GLU A 713 16.71 -19.60 -27.77
C GLU A 713 17.66 -20.78 -27.44
N TYR A 714 17.67 -21.25 -26.19
CA TYR A 714 18.76 -22.10 -25.71
C TYR A 714 18.47 -23.61 -25.54
N ASN A 715 17.22 -24.01 -25.33
CA ASN A 715 16.92 -25.43 -25.18
C ASN A 715 15.51 -25.78 -25.70
N ALA A 716 15.46 -26.16 -26.97
CA ALA A 716 14.23 -26.60 -27.64
C ALA A 716 13.51 -27.77 -26.92
N THR A 717 14.23 -28.57 -26.13
CA THR A 717 13.65 -29.69 -25.40
C THR A 717 12.89 -29.25 -24.15
N LEU A 718 13.36 -28.21 -23.47
CA LEU A 718 12.69 -27.64 -22.28
C LEU A 718 11.45 -26.81 -22.68
N CYS A 719 11.50 -26.18 -23.84
CA CYS A 719 10.36 -25.42 -24.38
C CYS A 719 9.30 -26.30 -25.06
N GLY A 720 9.52 -27.62 -25.14
CA GLY A 720 8.59 -28.56 -25.77
C GLY A 720 8.47 -28.42 -27.28
N ASP A 721 9.36 -27.66 -27.94
CA ASP A 721 9.41 -27.49 -29.40
C ASP A 721 10.80 -27.81 -29.95
N PRO A 722 10.94 -28.96 -30.64
CA PRO A 722 12.20 -29.35 -31.30
C PRO A 722 12.64 -28.39 -32.41
N ALA A 723 11.80 -27.47 -32.86
CA ALA A 723 12.08 -26.49 -33.90
C ALA A 723 12.61 -25.12 -33.34
N GLY A 724 12.63 -24.91 -32.03
CA GLY A 724 13.20 -23.71 -31.41
C GLY A 724 12.40 -22.42 -31.61
N THR A 725 11.10 -22.53 -31.87
CA THR A 725 10.22 -21.36 -32.18
C THR A 725 9.20 -21.04 -31.10
N GLN A 726 9.04 -21.91 -30.09
CA GLN A 726 8.12 -21.63 -28.99
C GLN A 726 8.82 -20.93 -27.82
N PHE A 727 8.07 -20.02 -27.21
CA PHE A 727 8.47 -19.27 -26.03
C PHE A 727 7.90 -19.94 -24.78
N LEU A 728 8.61 -19.86 -23.67
CA LEU A 728 8.08 -20.29 -22.38
C LEU A 728 7.01 -19.27 -21.92
N PRO A 729 5.79 -19.70 -21.60
CA PRO A 729 4.79 -18.79 -21.08
C PRO A 729 5.18 -18.29 -19.68
N LEU A 730 5.30 -16.98 -19.54
CA LEU A 730 5.51 -16.28 -18.26
C LEU A 730 4.18 -16.02 -17.54
N SER A 731 3.09 -15.87 -18.30
CA SER A 731 1.71 -15.88 -17.83
C SER A 731 0.84 -16.64 -18.80
N ALA A 732 -0.16 -17.36 -18.35
CA ALA A 732 -1.09 -18.08 -19.20
C ALA A 732 -2.43 -17.35 -19.33
N LYS A 733 -3.10 -17.57 -20.45
CA LYS A 733 -4.47 -17.04 -20.63
C LYS A 733 -5.39 -17.63 -19.57
N GLY A 734 -6.07 -16.75 -18.85
CA GLY A 734 -7.02 -17.09 -17.79
C GLY A 734 -6.47 -16.96 -16.39
N ASP A 735 -5.15 -16.78 -16.23
CA ASP A 735 -4.56 -16.50 -14.93
C ASP A 735 -5.08 -15.18 -14.38
N ALA A 736 -5.30 -15.14 -13.07
CA ALA A 736 -5.65 -13.92 -12.37
C ALA A 736 -4.47 -12.95 -12.37
N ILE A 737 -4.79 -11.67 -12.45
CA ILE A 737 -3.81 -10.61 -12.19
C ILE A 737 -3.56 -10.60 -10.69
N SER A 738 -2.29 -10.77 -10.30
CA SER A 738 -1.84 -10.62 -8.92
C SER A 738 -1.07 -9.31 -8.75
N GLY A 739 -1.18 -8.70 -7.58
CA GLY A 739 -0.50 -7.44 -7.24
C GLY A 739 0.87 -7.62 -6.61
N GLU A 740 1.42 -8.83 -6.57
CA GLU A 740 2.59 -9.10 -5.76
C GLU A 740 3.90 -9.21 -6.51
N ALA A 741 4.94 -8.77 -5.80
CA ALA A 741 6.32 -9.12 -6.10
C ALA A 741 6.54 -10.63 -5.87
N ALA A 742 7.19 -11.27 -6.83
CA ALA A 742 7.36 -12.73 -6.88
C ALA A 742 8.23 -13.34 -5.75
N ILE A 743 8.68 -12.55 -4.76
CA ILE A 743 9.60 -13.01 -3.72
C ILE A 743 8.88 -13.68 -2.56
N GLU A 744 7.63 -13.32 -2.33
CA GLU A 744 6.88 -13.79 -1.17
C GLU A 744 5.61 -14.51 -1.62
N TYR A 745 5.72 -15.55 -2.33
CA TYR A 745 4.67 -16.51 -2.81
C TYR A 745 3.25 -16.32 -2.24
N SER A 746 2.79 -15.07 -2.06
CA SER A 746 1.43 -14.77 -1.74
C SER A 746 0.58 -14.81 -3.00
N PRO A 747 -0.65 -15.31 -2.96
CA PRO A 747 -1.49 -15.34 -4.15
C PRO A 747 -1.90 -13.95 -4.64
N GLY A 748 -1.82 -12.89 -3.81
CA GLY A 748 -2.12 -11.50 -4.18
C GLY A 748 -3.40 -11.31 -4.99
N LEU A 749 -4.34 -12.25 -4.89
CA LEU A 749 -5.49 -12.33 -5.78
C LEU A 749 -6.61 -11.46 -5.29
N ASN A 750 -7.01 -10.49 -6.10
CA ASN A 750 -8.15 -9.65 -5.81
C ASN A 750 -9.45 -10.46 -5.71
N PRO A 751 -10.29 -10.22 -4.68
CA PRO A 751 -11.59 -10.89 -4.57
C PRO A 751 -12.49 -10.53 -5.76
N PRO A 752 -13.10 -11.53 -6.45
CA PRO A 752 -13.99 -11.25 -7.57
C PRO A 752 -15.29 -10.56 -7.16
N TRP A 753 -15.77 -10.78 -5.96
CA TRP A 753 -16.93 -10.09 -5.39
C TRP A 753 -16.54 -9.41 -4.10
N THR A 754 -16.94 -8.16 -3.98
CA THR A 754 -16.89 -7.38 -2.75
C THR A 754 -18.28 -6.84 -2.46
N ALA A 755 -18.69 -6.85 -1.20
CA ALA A 755 -19.97 -6.28 -0.79
C ALA A 755 -19.88 -5.71 0.62
N SER A 756 -20.52 -4.57 0.86
CA SER A 756 -20.76 -4.01 2.18
C SER A 756 -22.20 -3.60 2.35
N LEU A 757 -22.71 -3.79 3.54
CA LEU A 757 -24.06 -3.39 3.96
C LEU A 757 -23.96 -2.69 5.30
N GLY A 758 -24.25 -1.39 5.33
CA GLY A 758 -24.47 -0.61 6.53
C GLY A 758 -25.97 -0.51 6.82
N SER A 759 -26.36 -0.67 8.07
CA SER A 759 -27.71 -0.47 8.55
C SER A 759 -27.68 0.36 9.82
N GLU A 760 -28.29 1.53 9.81
CA GLU A 760 -28.36 2.46 10.93
C GLU A 760 -29.81 2.68 11.34
N PHE A 761 -30.07 2.64 12.64
CA PHE A 761 -31.36 2.94 13.23
C PHE A 761 -31.23 4.18 14.13
N ASP A 762 -31.90 5.27 13.74
CA ASP A 762 -31.93 6.53 14.46
C ASP A 762 -33.10 6.59 15.44
N PHE A 763 -32.83 7.00 16.66
CA PHE A 763 -33.85 7.18 17.70
C PHE A 763 -33.46 8.31 18.66
N LYS A 764 -34.28 8.58 19.65
CA LYS A 764 -33.95 9.53 20.71
C LYS A 764 -33.95 8.83 22.07
N MET A 765 -32.82 8.94 22.76
CA MET A 765 -32.66 8.48 24.14
C MET A 765 -32.64 9.72 25.05
N ASN A 766 -33.64 9.86 25.91
CA ASN A 766 -33.82 11.03 26.80
C ASN A 766 -33.76 12.39 26.02
N ASN A 767 -34.39 12.47 24.86
CA ASN A 767 -34.40 13.61 23.94
C ASN A 767 -33.07 13.90 23.21
N HIS A 768 -32.05 13.07 23.39
CA HIS A 768 -30.79 13.16 22.67
C HIS A 768 -30.82 12.30 21.42
N PRO A 769 -30.36 12.82 20.25
CA PRO A 769 -30.18 12.01 19.06
C PRO A 769 -29.27 10.82 19.36
N SER A 770 -29.68 9.63 18.94
CA SER A 770 -28.97 8.40 19.21
C SER A 770 -29.11 7.47 18.01
N TYR A 771 -28.14 6.60 17.82
CA TYR A 771 -28.18 5.63 16.74
C TYR A 771 -27.63 4.27 17.18
N VAL A 772 -28.01 3.24 16.44
CA VAL A 772 -27.34 1.93 16.43
C VAL A 772 -27.06 1.58 14.99
N ARG A 773 -25.82 1.26 14.68
CA ARG A 773 -25.36 0.92 13.34
C ARG A 773 -24.68 -0.44 13.34
N LEU A 774 -25.02 -1.25 12.33
CA LEU A 774 -24.36 -2.50 12.00
C LEU A 774 -23.80 -2.39 10.58
N ASP A 775 -22.50 -2.61 10.43
CA ASP A 775 -21.86 -2.77 9.15
C ASP A 775 -21.40 -4.20 8.97
N VAL A 776 -21.62 -4.76 7.78
CA VAL A 776 -21.20 -6.10 7.39
C VAL A 776 -20.48 -6.03 6.06
N GLU A 777 -19.34 -6.66 5.97
CA GLU A 777 -18.47 -6.66 4.81
C GLU A 777 -18.19 -8.09 4.39
N PHE A 778 -18.14 -8.33 3.09
CA PHE A 778 -17.91 -9.62 2.48
C PHE A 778 -16.94 -9.50 1.30
N GLU A 779 -15.97 -10.40 1.26
CA GLU A 779 -15.09 -10.61 0.12
C GLU A 779 -15.13 -12.09 -0.28
N ALA A 780 -15.34 -12.33 -1.57
CA ALA A 780 -15.41 -13.70 -2.07
C ALA A 780 -14.03 -14.26 -2.34
N ARG A 781 -13.86 -15.54 -2.07
CA ARG A 781 -12.70 -16.31 -2.51
C ARG A 781 -12.47 -16.15 -4.01
N ASN A 782 -11.22 -15.90 -4.41
CA ASN A 782 -10.81 -16.01 -5.79
C ASN A 782 -10.41 -17.49 -6.09
N ASN A 783 -11.03 -18.07 -7.11
CA ASN A 783 -10.77 -19.47 -7.53
C ASN A 783 -9.91 -19.54 -8.80
N TRP A 784 -9.42 -18.43 -9.30
CA TRP A 784 -8.53 -18.43 -10.47
C TRP A 784 -7.09 -18.63 -10.01
N LEU A 785 -6.29 -19.29 -10.86
CA LEU A 785 -4.87 -19.49 -10.59
C LEU A 785 -4.10 -18.20 -10.84
N SER A 786 -3.11 -17.91 -10.01
CA SER A 786 -2.09 -16.92 -10.33
C SER A 786 -1.06 -17.51 -11.28
N VAL A 787 -0.18 -16.68 -11.85
CA VAL A 787 0.93 -17.14 -12.70
C VAL A 787 1.88 -18.07 -11.96
N LEU A 788 2.06 -17.89 -10.65
CA LEU A 788 2.89 -18.76 -9.80
C LEU A 788 2.23 -20.12 -9.52
N GLN A 789 0.92 -20.19 -9.56
CA GLN A 789 0.13 -21.42 -9.30
C GLN A 789 -0.20 -22.19 -10.58
N ASP A 790 0.00 -21.62 -11.76
CA ASP A 790 -0.35 -22.27 -13.01
C ASP A 790 0.82 -23.10 -13.56
N PRO A 791 0.70 -24.44 -13.62
CA PRO A 791 1.77 -25.31 -14.13
C PRO A 791 2.09 -25.12 -15.61
N ARG A 792 1.31 -24.28 -16.32
CA ARG A 792 1.60 -23.93 -17.73
C ARG A 792 2.59 -22.78 -17.87
N THR A 793 2.96 -22.12 -16.79
CA THR A 793 3.85 -20.94 -16.81
C THR A 793 5.28 -21.32 -16.40
N SER A 794 6.26 -20.54 -16.85
CA SER A 794 7.66 -20.70 -16.42
C SER A 794 7.94 -20.16 -15.03
N GLN A 795 7.01 -19.37 -14.50
CA GLN A 795 7.02 -18.91 -13.11
C GLN A 795 6.61 -20.02 -12.15
N PHE A 796 5.93 -21.04 -12.66
CA PHE A 796 5.67 -22.25 -11.91
C PHE A 796 6.96 -23.07 -11.82
N ASN A 797 7.53 -23.15 -10.64
CA ASN A 797 8.66 -24.05 -10.43
C ASN A 797 8.15 -25.49 -10.24
N PRO A 798 8.47 -26.43 -11.12
CA PRO A 798 8.00 -27.83 -10.97
C PRO A 798 8.64 -28.53 -9.76
N TYR A 799 9.74 -28.02 -9.22
CA TYR A 799 10.33 -28.52 -7.98
C TYR A 799 9.63 -27.94 -6.76
N GLU A 800 9.25 -26.68 -6.80
CA GLU A 800 8.40 -26.02 -5.83
C GLU A 800 6.92 -26.39 -6.03
N GLY A 801 6.46 -26.54 -7.25
CA GLY A 801 5.10 -26.92 -7.60
C GLY A 801 4.81 -28.40 -7.52
N SER A 802 5.81 -29.25 -7.41
CA SER A 802 5.61 -30.61 -6.88
C SER A 802 5.19 -30.52 -5.40
N LEU A 803 5.43 -29.41 -4.77
CA LEU A 803 4.69 -28.99 -3.61
C LEU A 803 3.24 -28.80 -4.05
N THR A 804 2.46 -29.80 -3.84
CA THR A 804 1.00 -29.76 -3.78
C THR A 804 0.47 -28.61 -2.91
N VAL A 805 1.34 -27.87 -2.32
CA VAL A 805 1.17 -26.76 -1.40
C VAL A 805 0.68 -25.52 -2.14
N SER A 806 1.28 -25.11 -3.24
CA SER A 806 0.88 -23.90 -3.96
C SER A 806 -0.56 -23.95 -4.50
N ASN A 807 -1.05 -25.14 -4.84
CA ASN A 807 -2.43 -25.35 -5.26
C ASN A 807 -3.43 -25.47 -4.09
N THR A 808 -2.96 -25.65 -2.86
CA THR A 808 -3.81 -25.78 -1.66
C THR A 808 -4.00 -24.46 -0.91
N TYR A 809 -3.09 -23.50 -1.07
CA TYR A 809 -3.21 -22.19 -0.45
C TYR A 809 -4.08 -21.27 -1.31
N THR A 810 -5.34 -21.21 -0.95
CA THR A 810 -6.28 -20.27 -1.55
C THR A 810 -6.85 -19.41 -0.44
N LEU A 811 -6.91 -18.09 -0.67
CA LEU A 811 -7.56 -17.18 0.26
C LEU A 811 -9.05 -17.53 0.38
N PRO A 812 -9.57 -17.80 1.58
CA PRO A 812 -10.99 -18.08 1.79
C PRO A 812 -11.83 -16.82 1.56
N SER A 813 -13.17 -16.98 1.48
CA SER A 813 -14.08 -15.84 1.59
C SER A 813 -14.03 -15.26 2.99
N THR A 814 -14.07 -13.95 3.10
CA THR A 814 -14.02 -13.23 4.38
C THR A 814 -15.37 -12.60 4.72
N PHE A 815 -15.66 -12.56 6.02
CA PHE A 815 -16.75 -11.79 6.62
C PHE A 815 -16.22 -10.97 7.77
N PHE A 816 -16.55 -9.69 7.77
CA PHE A 816 -16.24 -8.80 8.87
C PHE A 816 -17.50 -8.03 9.26
N ALA A 817 -17.70 -7.81 10.55
CA ALA A 817 -18.88 -7.08 11.02
C ALA A 817 -18.50 -6.15 12.17
N THR A 818 -19.06 -4.93 12.14
CA THR A 818 -18.88 -3.89 13.18
C THR A 818 -20.24 -3.48 13.71
N LEU A 819 -20.37 -3.38 15.01
CA LEU A 819 -21.55 -2.85 15.69
C LEU A 819 -21.18 -1.58 16.46
N ARG A 820 -21.91 -0.49 16.24
CA ARG A 820 -21.70 0.79 16.92
C ARG A 820 -23.02 1.34 17.43
N ALA A 821 -22.98 1.95 18.61
CA ALA A 821 -24.13 2.68 19.17
C ALA A 821 -23.65 4.01 19.75
N GLY A 822 -24.30 5.11 19.36
CA GLY A 822 -23.91 6.44 19.76
C GLY A 822 -25.05 7.30 20.25
N VAL A 823 -24.70 8.33 21.05
CA VAL A 823 -25.59 9.38 21.55
C VAL A 823 -24.92 10.73 21.42
N THR A 824 -25.66 11.70 20.91
CA THR A 824 -25.20 13.10 20.79
C THR A 824 -25.79 13.95 21.89
N VAL A 825 -24.93 14.55 22.72
CA VAL A 825 -25.29 15.47 23.80
C VAL A 825 -24.60 16.81 23.57
N ASN A 826 -25.37 17.83 23.18
CA ASN A 826 -24.86 19.11 22.71
C ASN A 826 -23.91 18.90 21.49
N ALA A 827 -22.65 19.33 21.63
CA ALA A 827 -21.60 19.21 20.60
C ALA A 827 -20.75 17.94 20.74
N TRP A 828 -21.06 17.07 21.69
CA TRP A 828 -20.39 15.82 21.92
C TRP A 828 -21.21 14.63 21.40
N GLU A 829 -20.59 13.79 20.62
CA GLU A 829 -21.05 12.43 20.34
C GLU A 829 -20.21 11.44 21.14
N VAL A 830 -20.86 10.53 21.83
CA VAL A 830 -20.20 9.42 22.53
C VAL A 830 -20.74 8.12 21.96
N SER A 831 -19.85 7.26 21.48
CA SER A 831 -20.23 5.96 20.92
C SER A 831 -19.45 4.82 21.57
N ALA A 832 -20.13 3.69 21.72
CA ALA A 832 -19.54 2.39 22.05
C ALA A 832 -19.59 1.51 20.81
N TRP A 833 -18.54 0.72 20.59
CA TRP A 833 -18.45 -0.09 19.39
C TRP A 833 -17.74 -1.43 19.62
N ILE A 834 -17.99 -2.35 18.71
CA ILE A 834 -17.36 -3.66 18.64
C ILE A 834 -16.93 -3.88 17.19
N ASP A 835 -15.64 -3.92 16.94
CA ASP A 835 -15.08 -4.33 15.64
C ASP A 835 -14.85 -5.86 15.67
N ASN A 836 -14.88 -6.48 14.48
CA ASN A 836 -14.84 -7.93 14.35
C ASN A 836 -15.84 -8.63 15.27
N LEU A 837 -17.12 -8.21 15.19
CA LEU A 837 -18.21 -8.70 16.04
C LEU A 837 -18.32 -10.24 16.07
N LEU A 838 -18.00 -10.88 14.93
CA LEU A 838 -18.07 -12.34 14.76
C LEU A 838 -16.80 -13.04 15.27
N ASP A 839 -15.77 -12.30 15.70
CA ASP A 839 -14.45 -12.81 16.10
C ASP A 839 -13.84 -13.70 15.00
N SER A 840 -13.90 -13.20 13.78
CA SER A 840 -13.39 -13.92 12.61
C SER A 840 -11.86 -13.95 12.64
N HIS A 841 -11.29 -15.12 12.53
CA HIS A 841 -9.85 -15.36 12.38
C HIS A 841 -9.53 -15.92 10.99
N THR A 842 -10.37 -15.59 10.02
CA THR A 842 -10.18 -16.00 8.63
C THR A 842 -8.89 -15.41 8.09
N VAL A 843 -8.07 -16.23 7.44
CA VAL A 843 -6.85 -15.80 6.79
C VAL A 843 -7.20 -14.80 5.67
N THR A 844 -6.63 -13.61 5.75
CA THR A 844 -6.83 -12.53 4.76
C THR A 844 -5.71 -12.48 3.75
N ASN A 845 -4.53 -12.90 4.13
CA ASN A 845 -3.37 -13.10 3.26
C ASN A 845 -2.39 -14.07 3.92
N TYR A 846 -1.41 -14.55 3.17
CA TYR A 846 -0.30 -15.35 3.69
C TYR A 846 0.95 -15.10 2.87
N GLN A 847 2.10 -15.36 3.47
CA GLN A 847 3.40 -15.42 2.84
C GLN A 847 3.96 -16.82 3.03
N LEU A 848 4.62 -17.35 2.00
CA LEU A 848 5.35 -18.60 2.07
C LEU A 848 6.84 -18.28 1.95
N SER A 849 7.64 -18.76 2.88
CA SER A 849 9.09 -18.74 2.69
C SER A 849 9.45 -19.63 1.50
N GLN A 850 10.50 -19.26 0.77
CA GLN A 850 10.95 -20.05 -0.37
C GLN A 850 11.20 -21.51 0.05
N PRO A 851 10.53 -22.48 -0.58
CA PRO A 851 10.89 -23.87 -0.38
C PRO A 851 12.27 -24.11 -1.00
N ASP A 852 12.99 -25.03 -0.44
CA ASP A 852 14.24 -25.51 -1.04
C ASP A 852 13.96 -26.15 -2.40
N SER A 853 14.19 -25.38 -3.47
CA SER A 853 13.95 -25.79 -4.86
C SER A 853 14.83 -26.96 -5.35
N TYR A 854 15.79 -27.37 -4.53
CA TYR A 854 16.75 -28.42 -4.86
C TYR A 854 16.51 -29.76 -4.14
N ALA A 855 15.60 -29.76 -3.16
CA ALA A 855 15.33 -30.99 -2.41
C ALA A 855 14.43 -31.94 -3.20
N PRO A 856 14.75 -33.25 -3.32
CA PRO A 856 13.87 -34.24 -3.95
C PRO A 856 12.56 -34.49 -3.17
N ASN A 857 12.47 -34.06 -1.92
CA ASN A 857 11.28 -33.94 -1.09
C ASN A 857 11.48 -32.72 -0.24
N PRO A 858 11.25 -31.51 -0.79
CA PRO A 858 11.46 -30.31 -0.01
C PRO A 858 10.57 -30.35 1.24
N PRO A 859 11.07 -29.91 2.39
CA PRO A 859 10.23 -29.71 3.56
C PRO A 859 9.08 -28.76 3.18
N ALA A 860 7.92 -28.92 3.81
CA ALA A 860 6.82 -28.00 3.57
C ALA A 860 7.22 -26.59 3.97
N ASP A 861 6.78 -25.62 3.18
CA ASP A 861 7.14 -24.23 3.36
C ASP A 861 6.75 -23.70 4.74
N GLN A 862 7.57 -22.83 5.30
CA GLN A 862 7.18 -22.01 6.41
C GLN A 862 6.08 -21.05 5.92
N GLN A 863 4.93 -21.07 6.59
CA GLN A 863 3.81 -20.20 6.29
C GLN A 863 3.66 -19.14 7.37
N ASN A 864 3.58 -17.88 6.94
CA ASN A 864 3.09 -16.78 7.74
C ASN A 864 1.67 -16.44 7.30
N SER A 865 0.80 -16.14 8.24
CA SER A 865 -0.60 -15.86 7.95
C SER A 865 -1.03 -14.53 8.54
N TYR A 866 -1.77 -13.76 7.75
CA TYR A 866 -2.44 -12.53 8.17
C TYR A 866 -3.92 -12.82 8.43
N THR A 867 -4.50 -12.14 9.39
CA THR A 867 -5.93 -12.25 9.70
C THR A 867 -6.46 -10.90 10.19
N PHE A 868 -7.77 -10.81 10.39
CA PHE A 868 -8.37 -9.67 11.05
C PHE A 868 -7.87 -9.54 12.47
N ARG A 869 -7.71 -8.30 12.94
CA ARG A 869 -7.50 -8.04 14.35
C ARG A 869 -8.60 -8.73 15.16
N PRO A 870 -8.32 -9.42 16.26
CA PRO A 870 -9.35 -10.07 17.09
C PRO A 870 -10.42 -9.07 17.54
N ARG A 871 -11.56 -9.57 18.00
CA ARG A 871 -12.67 -8.73 18.45
C ARG A 871 -12.19 -7.61 19.37
N THR A 872 -12.53 -6.38 19.02
CA THR A 872 -12.08 -5.18 19.73
C THR A 872 -13.28 -4.39 20.21
N PHE A 873 -13.28 -4.02 21.48
CA PHE A 873 -14.31 -3.18 22.10
C PHE A 873 -13.78 -1.78 22.31
N GLY A 874 -14.54 -0.78 22.02
CA GLY A 874 -14.09 0.60 22.21
C GLY A 874 -15.17 1.60 22.56
N LEU A 875 -14.67 2.73 23.06
CA LEU A 875 -15.44 3.94 23.32
C LEU A 875 -14.78 5.10 22.60
N THR A 876 -15.55 5.85 21.85
CA THR A 876 -15.09 7.07 21.16
C THR A 876 -15.92 8.24 21.62
N ALA A 877 -15.28 9.38 21.90
CA ALA A 877 -15.91 10.65 22.14
C ALA A 877 -15.43 11.65 21.07
N THR A 878 -16.38 12.22 20.33
CA THR A 878 -16.12 13.20 19.28
C THR A 878 -16.81 14.52 19.62
N PHE A 879 -16.09 15.62 19.50
CA PHE A 879 -16.62 16.98 19.66
C PHE A 879 -16.53 17.74 18.34
N LYS A 880 -17.63 18.34 17.92
CA LYS A 880 -17.70 19.17 16.70
C LYS A 880 -18.41 20.48 16.96
N MET A 881 -17.75 21.60 16.61
CA MET A 881 -18.30 22.95 16.78
C MET A 881 -17.94 23.85 15.60
#